data_60e87afeae16c83ecaf911cd063914b8
#
_entry.id   60e87afeae16c83ecaf911cd063914b8
#
_cell.length_a   1.000
_cell.length_b   1.000
_cell.length_c   1.000
_cell.angle_alpha   90.00
_cell.angle_beta   90.00
_cell.angle_gamma   90.00
#
_symmetry.space_group_name_H-M   'P 1'
#
loop_
_entity.id
_entity.type
_entity.pdbx_description
1 polymer ?
#
loop_
_entity_poly.entity_id
_entity_poly.type
_entity_poly.pdbx_seq_one_letter_code
_entity_poly.pdbx_strand_id
1 'polypeptide(L)'
;MTQRHSVIRKILAVVMVLTMTAAFIPLGVRAANDSATFTFTDSGISGSVDGAEIDGTTLTITSAGTYTVTGSCSEGSIVVKKGTTGVTLVFKDLTLSSSSTAPVVCKKTTEVTLDIQGTVSLNDKEDPANEDSSDEAVADAFEGAAIKAKDGSTLVIRGSGTLNVNGSDCKNGIKGGATTDITIQSSTINVKAASNGIASDGTLTITGGTINVEAGNDGIKSDPDSDDTESEGTLTITDGTVTVSAADDGIKAGYDLILGTKGSSTGPTINITKSNEGIEGANIEFNSGSGTIRSSDDGVNAANSDLTNYSYLLTINGGDWTINADGDGLDSNGDLINNGGNVVVYAAANSGNGAVDIGDSGNVWTSNGGSILAIGMNGMSIVPNSGTYVFFGTGMGGGMMPGGNMGGAPAQSGAIGGQTPPNGGMNGQAQPSGAMGGMNNNSSGTVSIQNGSTIVIKDSSGNTVAETTGVKNANCVVFASDTLKDGETYTLVINGTEAATATASNGNGSAAPGGNGQQAPEGNAPDNNGNVNNNYPANTTPFTDVGTGRWYSEAINTMYAKKIMTGTTATTFEPGTPLTRGMLIQMLYAQEGKPSVTKKTTFTDVTSSMYCYDAISWAQANGIAAGYGDGTVGPNTVLTRQEAVQMLYSYARYKGVTISGSKDLSSFKDASSLTWSKTAMQWAYGNTLLAGYEDGTLRPSGTTTRAEMAQIMMRYLQLIKA
;
A
#
# COMPACT_ATOMS: atom_id res chain seq x y z
N MET A 1 7.05 -19.76 -17.47
CA MET A 1 6.31 -20.89 -16.84
C MET A 1 6.06 -20.67 -15.35
N THR A 2 6.75 -19.80 -14.69
CA THR A 2 6.69 -19.55 -13.25
C THR A 2 5.51 -18.69 -12.78
N GLN A 3 5.03 -17.73 -13.57
CA GLN A 3 3.90 -16.87 -13.19
C GLN A 3 2.53 -17.59 -13.04
N ARG A 4 2.34 -18.75 -13.67
CA ARG A 4 1.09 -19.52 -13.54
C ARG A 4 0.87 -20.16 -12.17
N HIS A 5 1.93 -20.37 -11.39
CA HIS A 5 1.81 -21.00 -10.07
C HIS A 5 1.40 -20.00 -8.97
N SER A 6 1.77 -18.72 -9.11
CA SER A 6 1.42 -17.67 -8.13
C SER A 6 -0.10 -17.36 -8.13
N VAL A 7 -0.72 -17.19 -9.28
CA VAL A 7 -2.16 -16.86 -9.37
C VAL A 7 -3.05 -18.03 -8.92
N ILE A 8 -2.65 -19.27 -9.20
CA ILE A 8 -3.39 -20.46 -8.73
C ILE A 8 -3.24 -20.63 -7.22
N ARG A 9 -2.08 -20.30 -6.64
CA ARG A 9 -1.87 -20.30 -5.18
C ARG A 9 -2.69 -19.22 -4.46
N LYS A 10 -2.84 -18.02 -5.04
CA LYS A 10 -3.68 -16.94 -4.47
C LYS A 10 -5.17 -17.33 -4.40
N ILE A 11 -5.70 -17.98 -5.41
CA ILE A 11 -7.08 -18.48 -5.40
C ILE A 11 -7.25 -19.63 -4.41
N LEU A 12 -6.24 -20.48 -4.22
CA LEU A 12 -6.28 -21.55 -3.22
C LEU A 12 -6.17 -21.02 -1.78
N ALA A 13 -5.34 -20.01 -1.52
CA ALA A 13 -5.18 -19.44 -0.17
C ALA A 13 -6.46 -18.72 0.31
N VAL A 14 -7.11 -17.94 -0.54
CA VAL A 14 -8.37 -17.25 -0.21
C VAL A 14 -9.56 -18.23 -0.12
N VAL A 15 -9.57 -19.31 -0.90
CA VAL A 15 -10.61 -20.34 -0.82
C VAL A 15 -10.39 -21.31 0.36
N MET A 16 -9.16 -21.52 0.81
CA MET A 16 -8.87 -22.38 1.98
C MET A 16 -9.31 -21.75 3.32
N VAL A 17 -9.38 -20.44 3.43
CA VAL A 17 -9.88 -19.78 4.65
C VAL A 17 -11.40 -19.85 4.78
N LEU A 18 -12.16 -20.02 3.68
CA LEU A 18 -13.64 -20.03 3.70
C LEU A 18 -14.30 -21.42 3.65
N THR A 19 -13.56 -22.52 3.53
CA THR A 19 -14.16 -23.86 3.33
C THR A 19 -13.69 -24.96 4.29
N MET A 20 -13.15 -24.64 5.45
CA MET A 20 -12.87 -25.65 6.48
C MET A 20 -14.10 -25.94 7.38
N THR A 21 -15.28 -26.08 6.78
CA THR A 21 -16.38 -26.82 7.41
C THR A 21 -16.84 -27.95 6.47
N ALA A 22 -16.40 -29.17 6.83
CA ALA A 22 -16.98 -30.45 6.47
C ALA A 22 -16.99 -30.90 5.00
N ALA A 23 -16.02 -31.74 4.63
CA ALA A 23 -16.31 -32.97 3.90
C ALA A 23 -15.17 -33.98 4.12
N PHE A 24 -15.34 -34.92 5.01
CA PHE A 24 -14.53 -36.14 5.10
C PHE A 24 -14.81 -37.01 3.86
N ILE A 25 -13.80 -37.23 3.02
CA ILE A 25 -13.73 -38.37 2.10
C ILE A 25 -12.52 -39.21 2.55
N PRO A 26 -12.72 -40.46 2.91
CA PRO A 26 -11.63 -41.31 3.34
C PRO A 26 -10.87 -41.85 2.13
N LEU A 27 -9.72 -41.26 1.78
CA LEU A 27 -8.69 -42.01 1.06
C LEU A 27 -7.77 -42.65 2.11
N GLY A 28 -7.62 -43.95 1.98
CA GLY A 28 -6.82 -44.89 2.76
C GLY A 28 -5.95 -44.34 3.90
N VAL A 29 -6.49 -44.39 5.10
CA VAL A 29 -5.77 -44.11 6.31
C VAL A 29 -4.64 -45.16 6.45
N ARG A 30 -3.42 -44.79 6.12
CA ARG A 30 -2.27 -45.36 6.79
C ARG A 30 -2.38 -44.91 8.25
N ALA A 31 -2.37 -45.83 9.20
CA ALA A 31 -2.54 -45.55 10.61
C ALA A 31 -1.79 -44.29 11.02
N ALA A 32 -2.45 -43.42 11.78
CA ALA A 32 -1.77 -42.31 12.45
C ALA A 32 -0.58 -42.91 13.23
N ASN A 33 0.62 -42.60 12.81
CA ASN A 33 1.78 -42.89 13.60
C ASN A 33 1.60 -42.18 14.95
N ASP A 34 1.77 -42.89 16.03
CA ASP A 34 1.90 -42.32 17.36
C ASP A 34 2.86 -41.12 17.25
N SER A 35 2.43 -39.95 17.70
CA SER A 35 3.23 -38.74 17.61
C SER A 35 4.57 -39.01 18.33
N ALA A 36 5.64 -39.11 17.55
CA ALA A 36 6.95 -39.30 18.13
C ALA A 36 7.32 -38.11 19.01
N THR A 37 7.76 -38.37 20.21
CA THR A 37 8.24 -37.33 21.12
C THR A 37 9.77 -37.34 21.14
N PHE A 38 10.35 -36.17 20.84
CA PHE A 38 11.78 -35.93 20.96
C PHE A 38 12.05 -35.06 22.17
N THR A 39 12.97 -35.47 23.02
CA THR A 39 13.36 -34.70 24.20
C THR A 39 14.79 -34.24 24.06
N PHE A 40 15.02 -32.96 24.04
CA PHE A 40 16.31 -32.30 23.98
C PHE A 40 16.95 -32.22 25.37
N THR A 41 18.26 -32.49 25.43
CA THR A 41 19.13 -32.21 26.55
C THR A 41 20.50 -31.77 26.02
N ASP A 42 21.36 -31.19 26.87
CA ASP A 42 22.74 -30.83 26.48
C ASP A 42 23.61 -32.02 26.09
N SER A 43 23.23 -33.25 26.46
CA SER A 43 23.94 -34.48 26.10
C SER A 43 23.43 -35.14 24.82
N GLY A 44 22.39 -34.63 24.20
CA GLY A 44 21.80 -35.17 22.99
C GLY A 44 20.26 -35.21 23.03
N ILE A 45 19.68 -35.84 22.01
CA ILE A 45 18.24 -35.96 21.81
C ILE A 45 17.81 -37.40 22.01
N SER A 46 16.79 -37.61 22.83
CA SER A 46 16.12 -38.91 22.94
C SER A 46 14.82 -38.91 22.16
N GLY A 47 14.49 -40.05 21.55
CA GLY A 47 13.33 -40.22 20.67
C GLY A 47 13.77 -40.90 19.37
N SER A 48 12.84 -41.54 18.70
CA SER A 48 13.12 -42.20 17.41
C SER A 48 11.81 -42.39 16.65
N VAL A 49 11.81 -42.10 15.39
CA VAL A 49 10.69 -42.39 14.47
C VAL A 49 11.20 -42.37 13.03
N ASP A 50 10.54 -43.12 12.15
CA ASP A 50 10.79 -43.01 10.73
C ASP A 50 10.44 -41.58 10.24
N GLY A 51 11.35 -40.98 9.50
CA GLY A 51 11.17 -39.62 8.98
C GLY A 51 11.81 -38.53 9.83
N ALA A 52 12.61 -38.91 10.84
CA ALA A 52 13.48 -37.98 11.57
C ALA A 52 14.85 -38.62 11.81
N GLU A 53 15.90 -37.83 11.76
CA GLU A 53 17.30 -38.21 11.99
C GLU A 53 17.85 -37.36 13.12
N ILE A 54 18.70 -37.99 13.98
CA ILE A 54 19.36 -37.30 15.09
C ILE A 54 20.87 -37.36 14.87
N ASP A 55 21.51 -36.20 14.91
CA ASP A 55 22.97 -36.09 14.94
C ASP A 55 23.37 -35.13 16.08
N GLY A 56 23.90 -35.73 17.16
CA GLY A 56 24.22 -34.99 18.38
C GLY A 56 22.99 -34.30 18.99
N THR A 57 22.97 -32.96 18.91
CA THR A 57 21.89 -32.10 19.37
C THR A 57 21.10 -31.47 18.20
N THR A 58 21.26 -32.02 17.01
CA THR A 58 20.47 -31.60 15.81
C THR A 58 19.41 -32.66 15.49
N LEU A 59 18.15 -32.23 15.41
CA LEU A 59 17.01 -33.02 14.94
C LEU A 59 16.68 -32.65 13.52
N THR A 60 16.83 -33.56 12.56
CA THR A 60 16.46 -33.33 11.15
C THR A 60 15.17 -34.06 10.80
N ILE A 61 14.15 -33.34 10.39
CA ILE A 61 12.88 -33.89 9.91
C ILE A 61 12.98 -34.09 8.39
N THR A 62 12.72 -35.33 7.94
CA THR A 62 12.94 -35.76 6.55
C THR A 62 11.65 -36.19 5.84
N SER A 63 10.51 -36.27 6.54
CA SER A 63 9.22 -36.61 5.94
C SER A 63 8.04 -35.90 6.61
N ALA A 64 6.86 -35.91 5.93
CA ALA A 64 5.60 -35.47 6.49
C ALA A 64 5.27 -36.21 7.81
N GLY A 65 4.66 -35.48 8.74
CA GLY A 65 4.23 -36.08 10.03
C GLY A 65 4.05 -35.02 11.12
N THR A 66 3.65 -35.54 12.30
CA THR A 66 3.55 -34.74 13.52
C THR A 66 4.64 -35.20 14.52
N TYR A 67 5.45 -34.24 14.92
CA TYR A 67 6.61 -34.46 15.77
C TYR A 67 6.51 -33.60 17.02
N THR A 68 6.38 -34.20 18.18
CA THR A 68 6.38 -33.48 19.45
C THR A 68 7.83 -33.27 19.92
N VAL A 69 8.18 -32.04 20.23
CA VAL A 69 9.52 -31.67 20.68
C VAL A 69 9.42 -30.96 22.02
N THR A 70 10.25 -31.40 23.00
CA THR A 70 10.26 -30.89 24.36
C THR A 70 11.68 -30.87 24.92
N GLY A 71 11.86 -30.30 26.11
CA GLY A 71 13.14 -30.31 26.84
C GLY A 71 13.95 -29.03 26.69
N SER A 72 15.24 -29.11 26.97
CA SER A 72 16.13 -27.95 26.94
C SER A 72 17.52 -28.34 26.45
N CYS A 73 18.08 -27.52 25.56
CA CYS A 73 19.44 -27.69 25.06
C CYS A 73 20.08 -26.32 24.81
N SER A 74 21.30 -26.15 25.31
CA SER A 74 22.09 -24.92 25.16
C SER A 74 22.74 -24.77 23.78
N GLU A 75 22.89 -25.87 23.02
CA GLU A 75 23.37 -25.94 21.64
C GLU A 75 22.53 -26.97 20.87
N GLY A 76 21.27 -26.62 20.57
CA GLY A 76 20.31 -27.48 19.90
C GLY A 76 19.63 -26.84 18.70
N SER A 77 19.43 -27.62 17.64
CA SER A 77 18.77 -27.18 16.42
C SER A 77 17.78 -28.20 15.88
N ILE A 78 16.70 -27.68 15.27
CA ILE A 78 15.70 -28.45 14.52
C ILE A 78 15.76 -28.02 13.07
N VAL A 79 16.02 -28.96 12.17
CA VAL A 79 16.11 -28.71 10.72
C VAL A 79 15.01 -29.48 10.01
N VAL A 80 14.21 -28.81 9.21
CA VAL A 80 13.29 -29.44 8.25
C VAL A 80 13.97 -29.50 6.90
N LYS A 81 14.17 -30.71 6.38
CA LYS A 81 14.92 -30.95 5.14
C LYS A 81 14.23 -30.32 3.93
N LYS A 82 15.03 -29.84 2.99
CA LYS A 82 14.56 -29.23 1.73
C LYS A 82 13.49 -30.08 1.04
N GLY A 83 12.38 -29.44 0.65
CA GLY A 83 11.27 -30.06 -0.08
C GLY A 83 10.35 -30.93 0.79
N THR A 84 10.55 -30.96 2.11
CA THR A 84 9.65 -31.71 3.01
C THR A 84 8.40 -30.87 3.30
N THR A 85 7.23 -31.42 2.98
CA THR A 85 5.93 -30.75 3.16
C THR A 85 5.06 -31.53 4.15
N GLY A 86 4.01 -30.86 4.69
CA GLY A 86 3.07 -31.49 5.62
C GLY A 86 3.68 -31.83 6.99
N VAL A 87 4.63 -31.03 7.46
CA VAL A 87 5.28 -31.18 8.77
C VAL A 87 4.54 -30.37 9.82
N THR A 88 4.20 -31.00 10.95
CA THR A 88 3.73 -30.30 12.16
C THR A 88 4.74 -30.56 13.29
N LEU A 89 5.38 -29.50 13.77
CA LEU A 89 6.23 -29.52 14.95
C LEU A 89 5.41 -29.02 16.14
N VAL A 90 5.08 -29.94 17.07
CA VAL A 90 4.41 -29.60 18.33
C VAL A 90 5.48 -29.27 19.36
N PHE A 91 5.72 -28.02 19.63
CA PHE A 91 6.67 -27.57 20.64
C PHE A 91 5.97 -27.48 21.99
N LYS A 92 6.45 -28.28 22.94
CA LYS A 92 5.88 -28.37 24.27
C LYS A 92 6.93 -28.15 25.35
N ASP A 93 6.84 -27.02 26.05
CA ASP A 93 7.80 -26.66 27.11
C ASP A 93 9.26 -26.88 26.64
N LEU A 94 9.63 -26.21 25.54
CA LEU A 94 10.89 -26.38 24.85
C LEU A 94 11.78 -25.15 25.02
N THR A 95 13.04 -25.33 25.32
CA THR A 95 14.06 -24.28 25.31
C THR A 95 15.25 -24.71 24.46
N LEU A 96 15.47 -24.02 23.35
CA LEU A 96 16.65 -24.22 22.50
C LEU A 96 17.45 -22.92 22.38
N SER A 97 18.77 -23.07 22.46
CA SER A 97 19.72 -22.05 22.04
C SER A 97 20.69 -22.68 21.04
N SER A 98 21.24 -21.89 20.15
CA SER A 98 22.27 -22.36 19.21
C SER A 98 23.18 -21.20 18.82
N SER A 99 24.50 -21.48 18.79
CA SER A 99 25.54 -20.55 18.35
C SER A 99 26.16 -20.93 17.00
N SER A 100 25.82 -22.10 16.49
CA SER A 100 26.38 -22.65 15.23
C SER A 100 25.41 -22.58 14.05
N THR A 101 24.13 -22.41 14.32
CA THR A 101 23.04 -22.27 13.34
C THR A 101 21.78 -21.78 14.06
N ALA A 102 20.73 -21.47 13.38
CA ALA A 102 19.44 -21.13 13.99
C ALA A 102 18.86 -22.29 14.82
N PRO A 103 18.18 -22.03 15.95
CA PRO A 103 17.41 -23.03 16.68
C PRO A 103 16.38 -23.79 15.85
N VAL A 104 15.74 -23.12 14.86
CA VAL A 104 14.78 -23.74 13.93
C VAL A 104 15.06 -23.28 12.49
N VAL A 105 15.34 -24.25 11.62
CA VAL A 105 15.62 -24.02 10.20
C VAL A 105 14.66 -24.81 9.32
N CYS A 106 13.82 -24.14 8.59
CA CYS A 106 13.01 -24.70 7.51
C CYS A 106 13.75 -24.48 6.20
N LYS A 107 14.39 -25.53 5.64
CA LYS A 107 15.14 -25.41 4.39
C LYS A 107 14.19 -25.10 3.22
N LYS A 108 14.73 -24.72 2.06
CA LYS A 108 13.93 -24.27 0.88
C LYS A 108 12.79 -25.20 0.52
N THR A 109 11.64 -24.62 0.16
CA THR A 109 10.45 -25.32 -0.32
C THR A 109 9.84 -26.30 0.70
N THR A 110 9.83 -25.94 1.97
CA THR A 110 9.19 -26.71 3.04
C THR A 110 7.81 -26.17 3.38
N GLU A 111 6.92 -27.03 3.90
CA GLU A 111 5.64 -26.63 4.51
C GLU A 111 5.63 -27.09 5.96
N VAL A 112 5.72 -26.13 6.89
CA VAL A 112 5.91 -26.38 8.33
C VAL A 112 4.85 -25.63 9.13
N THR A 113 4.22 -26.36 10.06
CA THR A 113 3.39 -25.78 11.11
C THR A 113 4.10 -25.93 12.46
N LEU A 114 4.30 -24.82 13.16
CA LEU A 114 4.71 -24.80 14.57
C LEU A 114 3.46 -24.69 15.44
N ASP A 115 3.15 -25.75 16.18
CA ASP A 115 2.05 -25.79 17.16
C ASP A 115 2.64 -25.59 18.56
N ILE A 116 2.42 -24.41 19.13
CA ILE A 116 3.05 -23.97 20.37
C ILE A 116 2.20 -24.36 21.57
N GLN A 117 2.75 -25.17 22.47
CA GLN A 117 2.11 -25.64 23.69
C GLN A 117 3.00 -25.37 24.90
N GLY A 118 2.42 -24.85 25.97
CA GLY A 118 3.19 -24.45 27.16
C GLY A 118 4.08 -23.22 26.87
N THR A 119 5.31 -23.25 27.36
CA THR A 119 6.29 -22.17 27.16
C THR A 119 7.45 -22.66 26.30
N VAL A 120 7.65 -21.97 25.17
CA VAL A 120 8.73 -22.25 24.21
C VAL A 120 9.68 -21.06 24.17
N SER A 121 10.99 -21.32 24.22
CA SER A 121 12.03 -20.29 24.10
C SER A 121 13.08 -20.71 23.07
N LEU A 122 13.25 -19.91 22.04
CA LEU A 122 14.21 -20.12 20.95
C LEU A 122 15.18 -18.93 20.93
N ASN A 123 16.47 -19.23 21.17
CA ASN A 123 17.49 -18.21 21.31
C ASN A 123 18.58 -18.43 20.25
N ASP A 124 18.69 -17.50 19.33
CA ASP A 124 19.78 -17.44 18.38
C ASP A 124 20.99 -16.73 19.01
N LYS A 125 22.13 -17.37 18.95
CA LYS A 125 23.41 -16.89 19.46
C LYS A 125 24.49 -16.95 18.38
N GLU A 126 24.12 -17.09 17.13
CA GLU A 126 25.07 -17.01 16.02
C GLU A 126 25.82 -15.66 16.09
N ASP A 127 27.12 -15.69 15.82
CA ASP A 127 27.90 -14.44 15.69
C ASP A 127 27.52 -13.76 14.37
N PRO A 128 26.99 -12.54 14.39
CA PRO A 128 26.61 -11.83 13.15
C PRO A 128 27.82 -11.61 12.20
N ALA A 129 29.06 -11.63 12.70
CA ALA A 129 30.24 -11.56 11.85
C ALA A 129 30.42 -12.80 10.95
N ASN A 130 29.72 -13.90 11.22
CA ASN A 130 29.77 -15.10 10.41
C ASN A 130 29.08 -14.94 9.04
N GLU A 131 28.18 -13.99 8.87
CA GLU A 131 27.53 -13.70 7.60
C GLU A 131 28.53 -13.35 6.50
N ASP A 132 29.52 -12.53 6.83
CA ASP A 132 30.56 -12.05 5.91
C ASP A 132 31.88 -12.83 6.09
N SER A 133 31.84 -14.04 6.68
CA SER A 133 33.04 -14.84 6.90
C SER A 133 33.73 -15.19 5.60
N SER A 134 35.06 -15.06 5.58
CA SER A 134 35.89 -15.55 4.46
C SER A 134 35.96 -17.08 4.39
N ASP A 135 35.50 -17.78 5.41
CA ASP A 135 35.29 -19.24 5.39
C ASP A 135 33.86 -19.49 4.88
N GLU A 136 33.75 -19.97 3.63
CA GLU A 136 32.48 -20.22 2.96
C GLU A 136 31.60 -21.20 3.76
N ALA A 137 32.18 -22.17 4.46
CA ALA A 137 31.39 -23.10 5.26
C ALA A 137 30.77 -22.44 6.51
N VAL A 138 31.43 -21.42 7.07
CA VAL A 138 30.89 -20.62 8.18
C VAL A 138 29.79 -19.67 7.68
N ALA A 139 30.02 -19.00 6.57
CA ALA A 139 29.04 -18.11 5.96
C ALA A 139 27.77 -18.89 5.52
N ASP A 140 27.94 -20.06 4.90
CA ASP A 140 26.81 -20.92 4.47
C ASP A 140 26.00 -21.50 5.63
N ALA A 141 26.62 -21.67 6.80
CA ALA A 141 25.96 -22.18 8.02
C ALA A 141 25.14 -21.08 8.72
N PHE A 142 25.48 -19.81 8.52
CA PHE A 142 24.82 -18.69 9.16
C PHE A 142 23.38 -18.54 8.66
N GLU A 143 22.42 -18.51 9.56
CA GLU A 143 21.00 -18.38 9.25
C GLU A 143 20.42 -17.00 9.63
N GLY A 144 21.01 -16.34 10.62
CA GLY A 144 20.73 -14.96 11.03
C GLY A 144 19.33 -14.72 11.59
N ALA A 145 18.69 -15.76 12.14
CA ALA A 145 17.37 -15.66 12.75
C ALA A 145 17.07 -16.87 13.66
N ALA A 146 16.42 -16.67 14.78
CA ALA A 146 16.04 -17.77 15.68
C ALA A 146 15.07 -18.79 15.04
N ILE A 147 14.24 -18.33 14.13
CA ILE A 147 13.42 -19.16 13.23
C ILE A 147 13.68 -18.69 11.79
N LYS A 148 14.32 -19.55 11.00
CA LYS A 148 14.58 -19.29 9.58
C LYS A 148 13.75 -20.19 8.69
N ALA A 149 12.93 -19.59 7.83
CA ALA A 149 12.23 -20.25 6.73
C ALA A 149 12.86 -19.80 5.40
N LYS A 150 13.54 -20.73 4.70
CA LYS A 150 14.25 -20.41 3.44
C LYS A 150 13.29 -20.39 2.26
N ASP A 151 13.72 -19.82 1.16
CA ASP A 151 12.95 -19.48 -0.05
C ASP A 151 11.91 -20.53 -0.47
N GLY A 152 10.72 -20.04 -0.83
CA GLY A 152 9.59 -20.84 -1.29
C GLY A 152 8.96 -21.72 -0.23
N SER A 153 9.24 -21.47 1.05
CA SER A 153 8.67 -22.23 2.16
C SER A 153 7.34 -21.61 2.61
N THR A 154 6.53 -22.42 3.30
CA THR A 154 5.35 -21.97 4.05
C THR A 154 5.57 -22.28 5.52
N LEU A 155 5.47 -21.25 6.37
CA LEU A 155 5.58 -21.35 7.82
C LEU A 155 4.28 -20.89 8.48
N VAL A 156 3.64 -21.79 9.23
CA VAL A 156 2.45 -21.45 10.02
C VAL A 156 2.79 -21.54 11.51
N ILE A 157 2.50 -20.50 12.28
CA ILE A 157 2.67 -20.50 13.74
C ILE A 157 1.30 -20.42 14.38
N ARG A 158 0.99 -21.39 15.23
CA ARG A 158 -0.30 -21.48 15.94
C ARG A 158 -0.11 -22.17 17.30
N GLY A 159 -1.22 -22.31 18.03
CA GLY A 159 -1.28 -23.02 19.32
C GLY A 159 -1.84 -22.12 20.42
N SER A 160 -1.82 -22.61 21.65
CA SER A 160 -2.32 -21.89 22.83
C SER A 160 -1.21 -21.49 23.80
N GLY A 161 0.04 -21.80 23.46
CA GLY A 161 1.20 -21.54 24.31
C GLY A 161 1.82 -20.16 24.10
N THR A 162 2.97 -19.97 24.76
CA THR A 162 3.81 -18.77 24.62
C THR A 162 5.09 -19.14 23.90
N LEU A 163 5.39 -18.43 22.81
CA LEU A 163 6.62 -18.54 22.05
C LEU A 163 7.49 -17.29 22.30
N ASN A 164 8.63 -17.48 22.93
CA ASN A 164 9.65 -16.45 23.10
C ASN A 164 10.74 -16.67 22.04
N VAL A 165 10.97 -15.70 21.20
CA VAL A 165 11.97 -15.72 20.12
C VAL A 165 12.98 -14.64 20.41
N ASN A 166 14.25 -15.02 20.54
CA ASN A 166 15.34 -14.11 20.82
C ASN A 166 16.42 -14.19 19.74
N GLY A 167 16.52 -13.18 18.91
CA GLY A 167 17.57 -12.91 17.93
C GLY A 167 18.42 -11.68 18.30
N SER A 168 18.38 -11.24 19.58
CA SER A 168 19.07 -10.00 20.00
C SER A 168 20.61 -10.11 19.99
N ASP A 169 21.12 -11.33 20.06
CA ASP A 169 22.56 -11.59 20.01
C ASP A 169 23.07 -11.80 18.56
N CYS A 170 22.15 -11.98 17.61
CA CYS A 170 22.44 -12.19 16.20
C CYS A 170 21.84 -11.12 15.29
N LYS A 171 20.68 -11.36 14.68
CA LYS A 171 20.02 -10.43 13.73
C LYS A 171 18.50 -10.41 13.90
N ASN A 172 17.81 -11.37 13.29
CA ASN A 172 16.35 -11.36 13.22
C ASN A 172 15.72 -12.31 14.27
N GLY A 173 14.48 -12.05 14.61
CA GLY A 173 13.70 -13.02 15.39
C GLY A 173 13.19 -14.16 14.51
N ILE A 174 12.30 -13.85 13.57
CA ILE A 174 11.72 -14.78 12.59
C ILE A 174 11.99 -14.21 11.20
N LYS A 175 12.62 -14.99 10.32
CA LYS A 175 12.93 -14.55 8.95
C LYS A 175 12.48 -15.57 7.90
N GLY A 176 11.63 -15.13 6.98
CA GLY A 176 11.31 -15.78 5.71
C GLY A 176 12.20 -15.27 4.59
N GLY A 177 12.68 -16.16 3.71
CA GLY A 177 13.39 -15.78 2.47
C GLY A 177 12.44 -15.47 1.32
N ALA A 178 13.02 -15.35 0.13
CA ALA A 178 12.28 -15.04 -1.09
C ALA A 178 11.09 -15.98 -1.31
N THR A 179 9.93 -15.42 -1.71
CA THR A 179 8.67 -16.14 -1.95
C THR A 179 8.21 -17.02 -0.76
N THR A 180 8.62 -16.70 0.46
CA THR A 180 8.22 -17.42 1.68
C THR A 180 6.92 -16.85 2.24
N ASP A 181 5.95 -17.71 2.52
CA ASP A 181 4.69 -17.34 3.16
C ASP A 181 4.77 -17.62 4.67
N ILE A 182 4.68 -16.58 5.49
CA ILE A 182 4.57 -16.72 6.95
C ILE A 182 3.14 -16.39 7.37
N THR A 183 2.51 -17.30 8.13
CA THR A 183 1.17 -17.09 8.71
C THR A 183 1.19 -17.27 10.21
N ILE A 184 0.75 -16.27 10.97
CA ILE A 184 0.55 -16.35 12.42
C ILE A 184 -0.95 -16.38 12.69
N GLN A 185 -1.43 -17.48 13.28
CA GLN A 185 -2.86 -17.70 13.51
C GLN A 185 -3.28 -17.50 14.96
N SER A 186 -2.40 -17.80 15.90
CA SER A 186 -2.70 -17.73 17.34
C SER A 186 -1.39 -17.79 18.15
N SER A 187 -1.49 -17.99 19.46
CA SER A 187 -0.40 -18.00 20.46
C SER A 187 -0.04 -16.61 20.98
N THR A 188 0.66 -16.58 22.10
CA THR A 188 1.40 -15.40 22.55
C THR A 188 2.81 -15.49 22.01
N ILE A 189 3.23 -14.52 21.21
CA ILE A 189 4.56 -14.50 20.58
C ILE A 189 5.29 -13.25 21.05
N ASN A 190 6.42 -13.45 21.72
CA ASN A 190 7.30 -12.38 22.16
C ASN A 190 8.59 -12.46 21.37
N VAL A 191 8.93 -11.43 20.62
CA VAL A 191 10.11 -11.37 19.77
C VAL A 191 11.03 -10.27 20.26
N LYS A 192 12.32 -10.59 20.40
CA LYS A 192 13.41 -9.63 20.54
C LYS A 192 14.44 -9.87 19.45
N ALA A 193 14.84 -8.81 18.76
CA ALA A 193 15.79 -8.92 17.65
C ALA A 193 16.75 -7.72 17.61
N ALA A 194 17.99 -7.97 17.20
CA ALA A 194 18.97 -6.92 16.95
C ALA A 194 18.68 -6.14 15.64
N SER A 195 18.05 -6.81 14.67
CA SER A 195 17.58 -6.26 13.41
C SER A 195 16.05 -6.35 13.34
N ASN A 196 15.48 -7.07 12.38
CA ASN A 196 14.03 -7.15 12.21
C ASN A 196 13.39 -8.17 13.15
N GLY A 197 12.25 -7.82 13.74
CA GLY A 197 11.52 -8.70 14.63
C GLY A 197 10.94 -9.91 13.89
N ILE A 198 9.97 -9.68 13.03
CA ILE A 198 9.34 -10.68 12.17
C ILE A 198 9.43 -10.16 10.74
N ALA A 199 10.17 -10.85 9.89
CA ALA A 199 10.36 -10.41 8.50
C ALA A 199 10.14 -11.54 7.50
N SER A 200 9.58 -11.22 6.34
CA SER A 200 9.50 -12.11 5.18
C SER A 200 9.81 -11.34 3.90
N ASP A 201 10.58 -11.94 3.02
CA ASP A 201 10.79 -11.39 1.67
C ASP A 201 9.65 -11.81 0.73
N GLY A 202 8.71 -12.64 1.18
CA GLY A 202 7.47 -13.03 0.50
C GLY A 202 6.24 -12.38 1.12
N THR A 203 5.28 -13.18 1.61
CA THR A 203 4.06 -12.68 2.26
C THR A 203 4.09 -12.90 3.78
N LEU A 204 3.49 -11.97 4.52
CA LEU A 204 3.29 -12.10 5.96
C LEU A 204 1.81 -11.88 6.30
N THR A 205 1.18 -12.86 6.94
CA THR A 205 -0.22 -12.80 7.34
C THR A 205 -0.39 -13.07 8.82
N ILE A 206 -1.10 -12.19 9.54
CA ILE A 206 -1.46 -12.35 10.95
C ILE A 206 -2.99 -12.41 11.03
N THR A 207 -3.51 -13.53 11.51
CA THR A 207 -4.96 -13.75 11.64
C THR A 207 -5.42 -13.90 13.08
N GLY A 208 -4.51 -13.72 14.06
CA GLY A 208 -4.83 -13.76 15.47
C GLY A 208 -3.58 -13.88 16.35
N GLY A 209 -3.81 -14.03 17.65
CA GLY A 209 -2.75 -14.14 18.67
C GLY A 209 -2.45 -12.81 19.37
N THR A 210 -1.47 -12.89 20.29
CA THR A 210 -0.90 -11.71 20.96
C THR A 210 0.57 -11.64 20.61
N ILE A 211 0.98 -10.63 19.88
CA ILE A 211 2.31 -10.50 19.29
C ILE A 211 2.97 -9.25 19.86
N ASN A 212 4.10 -9.45 20.54
CA ASN A 212 4.92 -8.39 21.11
C ASN A 212 6.29 -8.41 20.45
N VAL A 213 6.71 -7.32 19.84
CA VAL A 213 7.96 -7.19 19.10
C VAL A 213 8.79 -6.05 19.65
N GLU A 214 10.06 -6.33 19.93
CA GLU A 214 11.12 -5.36 20.24
C GLU A 214 12.25 -5.58 19.22
N ALA A 215 12.48 -4.61 18.34
CA ALA A 215 13.38 -4.73 17.18
C ALA A 215 14.36 -3.55 17.11
N GLY A 216 15.60 -3.85 16.71
CA GLY A 216 16.64 -2.85 16.48
C GLY A 216 16.58 -2.21 15.10
N ASN A 217 15.75 -2.72 14.20
CA ASN A 217 15.39 -2.16 12.89
C ASN A 217 13.85 -2.23 12.77
N ASP A 218 13.28 -2.88 11.75
CA ASP A 218 11.84 -2.98 11.56
C ASP A 218 11.18 -3.97 12.52
N GLY A 219 10.02 -3.62 13.02
CA GLY A 219 9.27 -4.50 13.92
C GLY A 219 8.69 -5.70 13.19
N ILE A 220 7.78 -5.46 12.26
CA ILE A 220 7.13 -6.48 11.41
C ILE A 220 7.24 -6.02 9.96
N LYS A 221 7.88 -6.84 9.13
CA LYS A 221 8.23 -6.47 7.76
C LYS A 221 7.85 -7.55 6.75
N SER A 222 7.25 -7.13 5.64
CA SER A 222 7.10 -7.95 4.43
C SER A 222 7.58 -7.13 3.25
N ASP A 223 8.86 -7.28 2.92
CA ASP A 223 9.50 -6.44 1.91
C ASP A 223 10.61 -7.26 1.25
N PRO A 224 10.46 -7.57 -0.05
CA PRO A 224 11.47 -8.33 -0.78
C PRO A 224 12.77 -7.53 -0.91
N ASP A 225 13.89 -8.22 -0.95
CA ASP A 225 15.16 -7.59 -1.31
C ASP A 225 15.04 -6.96 -2.72
N SER A 226 15.69 -5.83 -2.96
CA SER A 226 15.62 -5.04 -4.19
C SER A 226 15.93 -5.83 -5.47
N ASP A 227 16.65 -6.94 -5.36
CA ASP A 227 17.00 -7.84 -6.45
C ASP A 227 15.98 -8.96 -6.68
N ASP A 228 14.98 -9.11 -5.78
CA ASP A 228 13.94 -10.14 -5.87
C ASP A 228 12.72 -9.61 -6.63
N THR A 229 12.64 -9.93 -7.91
CA THR A 229 11.51 -9.57 -8.79
C THR A 229 10.34 -10.56 -8.71
N GLU A 230 10.42 -11.60 -7.89
CA GLU A 230 9.40 -12.66 -7.77
C GLU A 230 8.53 -12.52 -6.51
N SER A 231 8.96 -11.74 -5.52
CA SER A 231 8.26 -11.51 -4.25
C SER A 231 7.41 -10.24 -4.32
N GLU A 232 6.25 -10.25 -3.63
CA GLU A 232 5.26 -9.17 -3.71
C GLU A 232 5.18 -8.33 -2.43
N GLY A 233 5.98 -8.59 -1.39
CA GLY A 233 6.06 -7.77 -0.18
C GLY A 233 4.69 -7.36 0.40
N THR A 234 3.76 -8.32 0.59
CA THR A 234 2.41 -8.06 1.10
C THR A 234 2.29 -8.43 2.57
N LEU A 235 1.83 -7.50 3.39
CA LEU A 235 1.57 -7.70 4.81
C LEU A 235 0.09 -7.52 5.13
N THR A 236 -0.53 -8.53 5.73
CA THR A 236 -1.94 -8.50 6.10
C THR A 236 -2.12 -8.85 7.58
N ILE A 237 -2.79 -8.01 8.36
CA ILE A 237 -3.16 -8.28 9.75
C ILE A 237 -4.67 -8.18 9.87
N THR A 238 -5.36 -9.31 9.98
CA THR A 238 -6.84 -9.33 10.01
C THR A 238 -7.42 -9.37 11.41
N ASP A 239 -6.68 -9.88 12.39
CA ASP A 239 -7.12 -10.01 13.79
C ASP A 239 -5.90 -10.15 14.73
N GLY A 240 -6.13 -10.15 16.04
CA GLY A 240 -5.11 -10.27 17.09
C GLY A 240 -4.72 -8.95 17.73
N THR A 241 -3.82 -9.04 18.70
CA THR A 241 -3.22 -7.87 19.36
C THR A 241 -1.74 -7.82 19.03
N VAL A 242 -1.31 -6.75 18.39
CA VAL A 242 0.07 -6.53 17.96
C VAL A 242 0.62 -5.31 18.68
N THR A 243 1.73 -5.50 19.41
CA THR A 243 2.46 -4.42 20.07
C THR A 243 3.88 -4.39 19.55
N VAL A 244 4.33 -3.24 19.05
CA VAL A 244 5.64 -3.07 18.42
C VAL A 244 6.41 -1.94 19.07
N SER A 245 7.69 -2.18 19.29
CA SER A 245 8.71 -1.16 19.55
C SER A 245 9.89 -1.43 18.61
N ALA A 246 10.14 -0.54 17.67
CA ALA A 246 11.16 -0.66 16.65
C ALA A 246 12.10 0.55 16.65
N ALA A 247 13.27 0.43 16.07
CA ALA A 247 14.16 1.58 15.89
C ALA A 247 13.93 2.27 14.55
N ASP A 248 13.50 1.51 13.55
CA ASP A 248 13.10 2.00 12.22
C ASP A 248 11.58 1.85 12.08
N ASP A 249 11.05 1.12 11.10
CA ASP A 249 9.62 1.05 10.88
C ASP A 249 8.90 0.14 11.89
N GLY A 250 7.76 0.59 12.39
CA GLY A 250 6.93 -0.24 13.25
C GLY A 250 6.39 -1.45 12.48
N ILE A 251 5.69 -1.19 11.38
CA ILE A 251 5.13 -2.19 10.47
C ILE A 251 5.36 -1.73 9.04
N LYS A 252 6.01 -2.56 8.21
CA LYS A 252 6.39 -2.24 6.84
C LYS A 252 5.96 -3.28 5.82
N ALA A 253 5.46 -2.83 4.68
CA ALA A 253 5.26 -3.67 3.50
C ALA A 253 5.89 -3.04 2.26
N GLY A 254 6.53 -3.84 1.42
CA GLY A 254 7.07 -3.33 0.17
C GLY A 254 5.99 -2.86 -0.81
N TYR A 255 4.81 -3.51 -0.78
CA TYR A 255 3.66 -3.15 -1.63
C TYR A 255 2.40 -2.91 -0.82
N ASP A 256 1.62 -3.95 -0.54
CA ASP A 256 0.30 -3.82 0.08
C ASP A 256 0.37 -4.08 1.59
N LEU A 257 -0.09 -3.14 2.39
CA LEU A 257 -0.28 -3.27 3.82
C LEU A 257 -1.76 -3.17 4.16
N ILE A 258 -2.34 -4.26 4.69
CA ILE A 258 -3.77 -4.38 4.91
C ILE A 258 -4.05 -4.64 6.38
N LEU A 259 -4.77 -3.72 7.04
CA LEU A 259 -5.17 -3.83 8.44
C LEU A 259 -6.68 -4.04 8.56
N GLY A 260 -7.07 -5.18 9.11
CA GLY A 260 -8.46 -5.57 9.28
C GLY A 260 -9.13 -6.09 8.01
N THR A 261 -10.41 -6.38 8.13
CA THR A 261 -11.25 -6.89 7.03
C THR A 261 -12.29 -5.84 6.66
N LYS A 262 -12.38 -5.50 5.39
CA LYS A 262 -13.31 -4.49 4.88
C LYS A 262 -14.76 -4.83 5.22
N GLY A 263 -15.44 -3.87 5.84
CA GLY A 263 -16.83 -4.01 6.28
C GLY A 263 -17.02 -4.82 7.57
N SER A 264 -15.94 -5.26 8.22
CA SER A 264 -16.01 -5.86 9.57
C SER A 264 -16.14 -4.79 10.64
N SER A 265 -16.88 -5.10 11.69
CA SER A 265 -16.95 -4.28 12.93
C SER A 265 -15.87 -4.67 13.95
N THR A 266 -15.10 -5.73 13.69
CA THR A 266 -13.99 -6.19 14.52
C THR A 266 -12.74 -6.27 13.66
N GLY A 267 -11.57 -6.26 14.29
CA GLY A 267 -10.29 -6.35 13.60
C GLY A 267 -9.13 -6.31 14.58
N PRO A 268 -7.91 -6.14 14.09
CA PRO A 268 -6.71 -6.15 14.92
C PRO A 268 -6.69 -4.97 15.89
N THR A 269 -6.01 -5.17 17.01
CA THR A 269 -5.56 -4.08 17.88
C THR A 269 -4.06 -3.89 17.67
N ILE A 270 -3.66 -2.72 17.18
CA ILE A 270 -2.27 -2.44 16.83
C ILE A 270 -1.73 -1.28 17.66
N ASN A 271 -0.67 -1.53 18.42
CA ASN A 271 -0.02 -0.56 19.27
C ASN A 271 1.45 -0.45 18.89
N ILE A 272 1.80 0.58 18.13
CA ILE A 272 3.19 0.93 17.89
C ILE A 272 3.59 1.94 18.96
N THR A 273 4.42 1.49 19.89
CA THR A 273 4.79 2.27 21.09
C THR A 273 6.01 3.16 20.85
N LYS A 274 6.81 2.80 19.85
CA LYS A 274 7.99 3.52 19.37
C LYS A 274 8.38 3.02 17.98
N SER A 275 8.70 3.94 17.08
CA SER A 275 9.33 3.65 15.77
C SER A 275 9.96 4.94 15.21
N ASN A 276 10.67 4.85 14.12
CA ASN A 276 10.98 6.01 13.27
C ASN A 276 9.72 6.32 12.46
N GLU A 277 9.36 5.51 11.47
CA GLU A 277 8.04 5.55 10.85
C GLU A 277 7.10 4.54 11.51
N GLY A 278 5.82 4.94 11.65
CA GLY A 278 4.84 4.07 12.30
C GLY A 278 4.47 2.90 11.44
N ILE A 279 3.87 3.19 10.30
CA ILE A 279 3.41 2.23 9.29
C ILE A 279 3.85 2.72 7.92
N GLU A 280 4.58 1.88 7.18
CA GLU A 280 5.03 2.19 5.83
C GLU A 280 4.55 1.12 4.83
N GLY A 281 4.21 1.56 3.60
CA GLY A 281 3.86 0.67 2.49
C GLY A 281 3.45 1.44 1.25
N ALA A 282 3.54 0.83 0.08
CA ALA A 282 3.15 1.52 -1.15
C ALA A 282 1.63 1.76 -1.24
N ASN A 283 0.83 0.77 -0.84
CA ASN A 283 -0.62 0.89 -0.65
C ASN A 283 -0.98 0.49 0.78
N ILE A 284 -1.66 1.35 1.50
CA ILE A 284 -2.05 1.08 2.88
C ILE A 284 -3.57 1.11 2.98
N GLU A 285 -4.16 0.04 3.53
CA GLU A 285 -5.59 -0.04 3.81
C GLU A 285 -5.88 -0.25 5.30
N PHE A 286 -6.56 0.70 5.92
CA PHE A 286 -7.18 0.56 7.25
C PHE A 286 -8.64 0.13 7.06
N ASN A 287 -8.93 -1.17 7.13
CA ASN A 287 -10.26 -1.71 6.85
C ASN A 287 -11.13 -1.84 8.10
N SER A 288 -10.55 -2.19 9.23
CA SER A 288 -11.21 -2.31 10.55
C SER A 288 -10.16 -2.47 11.64
N GLY A 289 -10.59 -2.50 12.91
CA GLY A 289 -9.70 -2.64 14.05
C GLY A 289 -9.50 -1.34 14.81
N SER A 290 -8.46 -1.28 15.63
CA SER A 290 -8.15 -0.09 16.42
C SER A 290 -6.67 -0.06 16.80
N GLY A 291 -6.18 1.11 17.18
CA GLY A 291 -4.82 1.17 17.67
C GLY A 291 -4.27 2.56 17.91
N THR A 292 -3.04 2.54 18.42
CA THR A 292 -2.24 3.74 18.64
C THR A 292 -0.90 3.58 17.93
N ILE A 293 -0.52 4.60 17.17
CA ILE A 293 0.73 4.64 16.42
C ILE A 293 1.54 5.82 16.94
N ARG A 294 2.75 5.55 17.40
CA ARG A 294 3.70 6.57 17.83
C ARG A 294 5.01 6.43 17.07
N SER A 295 5.38 7.50 16.37
CA SER A 295 6.60 7.60 15.56
C SER A 295 7.42 8.85 15.91
N SER A 296 8.71 8.80 15.60
CA SER A 296 9.63 9.96 15.69
C SER A 296 9.76 10.71 14.36
N ASP A 297 9.24 10.13 13.29
CA ASP A 297 9.03 10.71 11.98
C ASP A 297 7.55 10.52 11.61
N ASP A 298 7.21 10.00 10.44
CA ASP A 298 5.85 9.92 9.97
C ASP A 298 5.02 8.83 10.67
N GLY A 299 3.74 9.13 10.88
CA GLY A 299 2.81 8.20 11.54
C GLY A 299 2.40 7.05 10.63
N VAL A 300 1.95 7.38 9.46
CA VAL A 300 1.59 6.47 8.38
C VAL A 300 2.12 7.04 7.09
N ASN A 301 3.00 6.31 6.41
CA ASN A 301 3.65 6.75 5.19
C ASN A 301 3.32 5.81 4.03
N ALA A 302 2.46 6.27 3.10
CA ALA A 302 2.17 5.55 1.87
C ALA A 302 3.24 5.89 0.82
N ALA A 303 4.38 5.23 0.94
CA ALA A 303 5.58 5.44 0.13
C ALA A 303 6.34 4.14 -0.07
N ASN A 304 7.22 4.11 -1.06
CA ASN A 304 8.29 3.13 -1.21
C ASN A 304 9.30 3.68 -2.24
N SER A 305 10.51 4.02 -1.79
CA SER A 305 11.55 4.62 -2.63
C SER A 305 12.06 3.71 -3.76
N ASP A 306 11.90 2.40 -3.64
CA ASP A 306 12.33 1.41 -4.60
C ASP A 306 11.36 1.28 -5.79
N LEU A 307 10.13 1.75 -5.63
CA LEU A 307 9.11 1.72 -6.66
C LEU A 307 9.13 3.00 -7.51
N THR A 308 9.54 2.87 -8.75
CA THR A 308 9.53 3.98 -9.70
C THR A 308 8.21 4.05 -10.47
N ASN A 309 7.60 5.24 -10.54
CA ASN A 309 6.32 5.49 -11.23
C ASN A 309 5.13 4.72 -10.65
N TYR A 310 5.12 4.49 -9.35
CA TYR A 310 4.05 3.84 -8.62
C TYR A 310 2.98 4.87 -8.21
N SER A 311 1.72 4.44 -8.13
CA SER A 311 0.62 5.28 -7.63
C SER A 311 0.36 4.87 -6.18
N TYR A 312 0.94 5.59 -5.25
CA TYR A 312 0.75 5.36 -3.82
C TYR A 312 -0.68 5.68 -3.39
N LEU A 313 -1.17 4.99 -2.39
CA LEU A 313 -2.54 5.17 -1.93
C LEU A 313 -2.68 4.84 -0.43
N LEU A 314 -3.20 5.78 0.32
CA LEU A 314 -3.67 5.55 1.68
C LEU A 314 -5.19 5.51 1.71
N THR A 315 -5.77 4.38 2.08
CA THR A 315 -7.22 4.18 2.17
C THR A 315 -7.64 3.86 3.60
N ILE A 316 -8.59 4.61 4.13
CA ILE A 316 -9.21 4.36 5.43
C ILE A 316 -10.67 3.98 5.20
N ASN A 317 -11.00 2.71 5.40
CA ASN A 317 -12.35 2.17 5.26
C ASN A 317 -13.06 1.97 6.60
N GLY A 318 -12.30 1.95 7.72
CA GLY A 318 -12.88 1.72 9.04
C GLY A 318 -11.84 1.68 10.17
N GLY A 319 -12.33 1.43 11.37
CA GLY A 319 -11.51 1.33 12.58
C GLY A 319 -11.41 2.63 13.37
N ASP A 320 -10.80 2.53 14.57
CA ASP A 320 -10.59 3.64 15.49
C ASP A 320 -9.09 3.82 15.74
N TRP A 321 -8.47 4.85 15.18
CA TRP A 321 -7.03 5.01 15.14
C TRP A 321 -6.58 6.33 15.77
N THR A 322 -5.51 6.27 16.55
CA THR A 322 -4.83 7.45 17.08
C THR A 322 -3.39 7.45 16.63
N ILE A 323 -2.98 8.47 15.91
CA ILE A 323 -1.66 8.62 15.33
C ILE A 323 -0.97 9.82 15.99
N ASN A 324 0.24 9.62 16.50
CA ASN A 324 1.04 10.64 17.17
C ASN A 324 2.45 10.63 16.58
N ALA A 325 2.65 11.41 15.54
CA ALA A 325 3.89 11.51 14.76
C ALA A 325 4.71 12.75 15.14
N ASP A 326 6.02 12.64 15.15
CA ASP A 326 6.93 13.80 15.26
C ASP A 326 7.33 14.36 13.89
N GLY A 327 6.99 13.66 12.80
CA GLY A 327 6.91 14.07 11.40
C GLY A 327 5.48 14.38 10.96
N ASP A 328 5.13 13.96 9.74
CA ASP A 328 3.76 14.02 9.20
C ASP A 328 2.88 12.95 9.85
N GLY A 329 1.60 13.28 10.05
CA GLY A 329 0.68 12.34 10.72
C GLY A 329 0.22 11.22 9.81
N LEU A 330 -0.46 11.60 8.75
CA LEU A 330 -0.80 10.77 7.59
C LEU A 330 -0.06 11.37 6.40
N ASP A 331 0.97 10.69 5.92
CA ASP A 331 1.67 11.00 4.70
C ASP A 331 1.29 10.03 3.59
N SER A 332 1.05 10.54 2.41
CA SER A 332 0.87 9.72 1.22
C SER A 332 1.53 10.39 0.03
N ASN A 333 2.54 9.75 -0.54
CA ASN A 333 3.10 10.18 -1.82
C ASN A 333 2.09 10.05 -2.99
N GLY A 334 0.84 9.73 -2.69
CA GLY A 334 -0.30 9.60 -3.59
C GLY A 334 -1.58 10.16 -3.01
N ASP A 335 -2.71 9.53 -3.31
CA ASP A 335 -4.02 9.94 -2.82
C ASP A 335 -4.27 9.47 -1.37
N LEU A 336 -5.08 10.21 -0.62
CA LEU A 336 -5.71 9.80 0.62
C LEU A 336 -7.22 9.69 0.42
N ILE A 337 -7.78 8.50 0.68
CA ILE A 337 -9.22 8.24 0.59
C ILE A 337 -9.74 7.79 1.95
N ASN A 338 -10.59 8.60 2.57
CA ASN A 338 -11.31 8.23 3.78
C ASN A 338 -12.76 7.85 3.43
N ASN A 339 -13.11 6.58 3.63
CA ASN A 339 -14.44 6.02 3.39
C ASN A 339 -15.18 5.70 4.69
N GLY A 340 -14.50 5.69 5.83
CA GLY A 340 -15.07 5.32 7.12
C GLY A 340 -14.04 5.33 8.25
N GLY A 341 -14.46 4.93 9.44
CA GLY A 341 -13.61 4.92 10.64
C GLY A 341 -13.47 6.28 11.31
N ASN A 342 -12.77 6.29 12.45
CA ASN A 342 -12.47 7.49 13.22
C ASN A 342 -10.95 7.58 13.43
N VAL A 343 -10.33 8.62 12.92
CA VAL A 343 -8.89 8.81 13.02
C VAL A 343 -8.59 10.13 13.71
N VAL A 344 -7.79 10.07 14.76
CA VAL A 344 -7.24 11.25 15.44
C VAL A 344 -5.75 11.32 15.13
N VAL A 345 -5.30 12.42 14.57
CA VAL A 345 -3.93 12.60 14.09
C VAL A 345 -3.29 13.79 14.79
N TYR A 346 -2.13 13.57 15.34
CA TYR A 346 -1.25 14.60 15.89
C TYR A 346 0.07 14.58 15.14
N ALA A 347 0.41 15.68 14.49
CA ALA A 347 1.68 15.86 13.79
C ALA A 347 2.72 16.61 14.64
N ALA A 348 3.88 16.80 14.06
CA ALA A 348 4.97 17.58 14.65
C ALA A 348 4.52 18.97 15.11
N ALA A 349 5.08 19.44 16.22
CA ALA A 349 4.88 20.81 16.71
C ALA A 349 5.79 21.84 16.01
N ASN A 350 6.15 21.61 14.75
CA ASN A 350 6.94 22.50 13.89
C ASN A 350 6.17 22.89 12.63
N SER A 351 6.65 23.83 11.87
CA SER A 351 5.97 24.33 10.68
C SER A 351 6.36 23.62 9.38
N GLY A 352 7.15 22.55 9.46
CA GLY A 352 7.64 21.80 8.30
C GLY A 352 6.84 20.52 7.99
N ASN A 353 5.97 20.10 8.93
CA ASN A 353 5.20 18.85 8.84
C ASN A 353 3.72 19.13 9.08
N GLY A 354 2.84 18.34 8.46
CA GLY A 354 1.39 18.43 8.51
C GLY A 354 0.74 17.28 9.28
N ALA A 355 -0.47 17.48 9.81
CA ALA A 355 -1.22 16.35 10.34
C ALA A 355 -1.72 15.40 9.22
N VAL A 356 -1.90 15.95 8.03
CA VAL A 356 -2.13 15.21 6.79
C VAL A 356 -1.27 15.86 5.73
N ASP A 357 -0.47 15.06 5.02
CA ASP A 357 0.22 15.42 3.79
C ASP A 357 -0.18 14.46 2.66
N ILE A 358 -0.22 14.95 1.45
CA ILE A 358 -0.48 14.15 0.24
C ILE A 358 0.48 14.59 -0.84
N GLY A 359 0.84 13.64 -1.71
CA GLY A 359 1.84 13.85 -2.75
C GLY A 359 1.62 15.11 -3.58
N ASP A 360 2.73 15.72 -3.98
CA ASP A 360 2.79 16.93 -4.79
C ASP A 360 2.01 16.76 -6.10
N SER A 361 1.36 17.82 -6.54
CA SER A 361 0.69 17.97 -7.84
C SER A 361 -0.25 16.86 -8.33
N GLY A 362 -1.53 17.05 -8.12
CA GLY A 362 -2.62 16.25 -8.71
C GLY A 362 -3.18 15.17 -7.81
N ASN A 363 -2.55 14.90 -6.66
CA ASN A 363 -3.09 13.99 -5.65
C ASN A 363 -4.18 14.68 -4.82
N VAL A 364 -5.09 13.88 -4.28
CA VAL A 364 -6.29 14.40 -3.61
C VAL A 364 -6.55 13.70 -2.29
N TRP A 365 -6.96 14.48 -1.30
CA TRP A 365 -7.61 13.96 -0.10
C TRP A 365 -9.12 13.93 -0.31
N THR A 366 -9.70 12.72 -0.39
CA THR A 366 -11.14 12.51 -0.52
C THR A 366 -11.72 11.96 0.77
N SER A 367 -12.66 12.68 1.39
CA SER A 367 -13.39 12.26 2.59
C SER A 367 -14.83 11.91 2.22
N ASN A 368 -15.10 10.62 2.04
CA ASN A 368 -16.41 10.07 1.66
C ASN A 368 -17.25 9.67 2.86
N GLY A 369 -16.62 9.37 4.02
CA GLY A 369 -17.30 8.88 5.22
C GLY A 369 -16.36 8.80 6.42
N GLY A 370 -16.92 8.56 7.61
CA GLY A 370 -16.18 8.55 8.86
C GLY A 370 -15.63 9.92 9.29
N SER A 371 -14.55 9.93 10.06
CA SER A 371 -13.96 11.18 10.54
C SER A 371 -12.43 11.14 10.60
N ILE A 372 -11.79 12.25 10.24
CA ILE A 372 -10.38 12.55 10.51
C ILE A 372 -10.32 13.85 11.30
N LEU A 373 -9.81 13.77 12.54
CA LEU A 373 -9.51 14.91 13.38
C LEU A 373 -8.00 15.15 13.37
N ALA A 374 -7.56 16.07 12.52
CA ALA A 374 -6.16 16.38 12.28
C ALA A 374 -5.73 17.60 13.08
N ILE A 375 -4.72 17.46 13.94
CA ILE A 375 -4.24 18.47 14.89
C ILE A 375 -2.75 18.70 14.66
N GLY A 376 -2.37 19.91 14.32
CA GLY A 376 -0.99 20.23 13.98
C GLY A 376 -0.70 21.73 13.93
N MET A 377 0.31 22.10 13.17
CA MET A 377 0.71 23.49 12.95
C MET A 377 0.11 24.03 11.64
N ASN A 378 -0.31 25.27 11.66
CA ASN A 378 -1.02 25.90 10.54
C ASN A 378 -0.22 26.01 9.22
N GLY A 379 1.11 25.89 9.28
CA GLY A 379 1.98 26.15 8.13
C GLY A 379 1.86 25.13 6.99
N MET A 380 1.62 23.85 7.32
CA MET A 380 1.51 22.73 6.39
C MET A 380 0.14 22.06 6.43
N SER A 381 -0.86 22.68 7.07
CA SER A 381 -2.19 22.09 7.18
C SER A 381 -2.92 22.13 5.85
N ILE A 382 -3.37 20.98 5.38
CA ILE A 382 -4.24 20.80 4.22
C ILE A 382 -5.67 20.44 4.65
N VAL A 383 -6.61 20.56 3.75
CA VAL A 383 -8.02 20.21 3.93
C VAL A 383 -8.48 19.28 2.81
N PRO A 384 -9.55 18.50 3.01
CA PRO A 384 -10.07 17.63 1.95
C PRO A 384 -10.36 18.38 0.65
N ASN A 385 -9.94 17.81 -0.47
CA ASN A 385 -10.32 18.25 -1.80
C ASN A 385 -11.80 17.93 -2.09
N SER A 386 -12.33 16.88 -1.43
CA SER A 386 -13.72 16.46 -1.52
C SER A 386 -14.21 15.93 -0.18
N GLY A 387 -15.44 16.29 0.21
CA GLY A 387 -16.04 15.95 1.51
C GLY A 387 -16.15 17.17 2.42
N THR A 388 -17.00 17.07 3.45
CA THR A 388 -17.28 18.19 4.35
C THR A 388 -16.26 18.29 5.47
N TYR A 389 -15.74 19.48 5.73
CA TYR A 389 -14.75 19.73 6.77
C TYR A 389 -14.96 21.08 7.44
N VAL A 390 -14.39 21.25 8.63
CA VAL A 390 -14.17 22.54 9.29
C VAL A 390 -12.68 22.75 9.54
N PHE A 391 -12.21 23.97 9.37
CA PHE A 391 -10.83 24.38 9.59
C PHE A 391 -10.76 25.47 10.66
N PHE A 392 -10.07 25.22 11.73
CA PHE A 392 -9.79 26.17 12.80
C PHE A 392 -8.31 26.51 12.81
N GLY A 393 -7.98 27.74 12.47
CA GLY A 393 -6.60 28.24 12.40
C GLY A 393 -6.56 29.65 11.81
N THR A 394 -5.41 30.27 11.81
CA THR A 394 -5.21 31.54 11.08
C THR A 394 -5.05 31.19 9.60
N GLY A 395 -5.82 31.84 8.72
CA GLY A 395 -5.89 31.48 7.30
C GLY A 395 -4.55 31.19 6.66
N MET A 396 -4.53 30.21 5.75
CA MET A 396 -3.34 29.84 4.98
C MET A 396 -2.75 31.08 4.30
N GLY A 397 -1.75 31.69 4.96
CA GLY A 397 -0.90 32.66 4.31
C GLY A 397 -0.06 31.89 3.29
N GLY A 398 -0.21 32.23 2.01
CA GLY A 398 0.63 31.67 0.95
C GLY A 398 2.12 31.84 1.30
N GLY A 399 2.67 30.88 2.02
CA GLY A 399 4.08 30.79 2.32
C GLY A 399 4.80 30.29 1.08
N MET A 400 5.63 31.14 0.48
CA MET A 400 6.62 30.74 -0.51
C MET A 400 7.40 29.54 0.02
N MET A 401 7.36 28.42 -0.67
CA MET A 401 8.38 27.39 -0.57
C MET A 401 9.72 28.00 -1.03
N PRO A 402 10.78 28.01 -0.22
CA PRO A 402 12.12 28.16 -0.77
C PRO A 402 12.45 26.86 -1.49
N GLY A 403 12.58 26.91 -2.80
CA GLY A 403 13.13 25.80 -3.58
C GLY A 403 14.52 25.41 -3.05
N GLY A 404 14.56 24.38 -2.25
CA GLY A 404 15.76 23.76 -1.70
C GLY A 404 16.01 22.42 -2.35
N ASN A 405 16.88 22.43 -3.36
CA ASN A 405 17.47 21.24 -3.94
C ASN A 405 18.29 20.52 -2.85
N MET A 406 17.80 19.45 -2.30
CA MET A 406 18.54 18.57 -1.40
C MET A 406 19.04 17.34 -2.15
N GLY A 407 20.13 17.54 -2.90
CA GLY A 407 21.00 16.43 -3.27
C GLY A 407 21.83 16.03 -2.04
N GLY A 408 21.67 14.82 -1.58
CA GLY A 408 22.47 14.24 -0.52
C GLY A 408 23.92 14.01 -0.96
N ALA A 409 24.87 14.36 -0.09
CA ALA A 409 26.22 13.80 -0.09
C ALA A 409 26.87 13.97 1.30
N PRO A 410 27.77 13.09 1.70
CA PRO A 410 28.14 12.82 3.08
C PRO A 410 29.12 13.84 3.67
N ALA A 411 29.06 13.98 4.99
CA ALA A 411 29.92 14.82 5.80
C ALA A 411 31.42 14.47 5.71
N GLN A 412 32.23 15.46 5.45
CA GLN A 412 33.63 15.48 5.89
C GLN A 412 33.97 16.83 6.53
N SER A 413 34.57 16.70 7.68
CA SER A 413 35.07 17.74 8.55
C SER A 413 36.23 18.56 7.94
N GLY A 414 36.25 19.86 8.19
CA GLY A 414 37.44 20.69 7.97
C GLY A 414 37.19 22.18 8.14
N ALA A 415 37.63 22.74 9.26
CA ALA A 415 37.62 24.16 9.55
C ALA A 415 38.53 24.95 8.62
N ILE A 416 38.19 26.21 8.35
CA ILE A 416 39.05 27.44 8.51
C ILE A 416 38.34 28.69 7.92
N GLY A 417 38.22 29.73 8.75
CA GLY A 417 38.59 31.13 8.47
C GLY A 417 37.72 32.02 7.57
N GLY A 418 36.95 32.88 8.21
CA GLY A 418 36.86 34.34 8.12
C GLY A 418 36.74 35.06 6.76
N GLN A 419 35.69 35.83 6.61
CA GLN A 419 35.70 37.29 6.37
C GLN A 419 34.32 37.77 5.86
N THR A 420 33.79 38.79 6.47
CA THR A 420 32.68 39.62 6.01
C THR A 420 33.12 40.59 4.92
N PRO A 421 32.26 41.01 4.00
CA PRO A 421 32.15 42.40 3.57
C PRO A 421 30.70 42.88 3.31
N PRO A 422 30.51 44.15 2.88
CA PRO A 422 29.75 45.10 3.65
C PRO A 422 28.42 45.50 2.99
N ASN A 423 27.63 46.22 3.79
CA ASN A 423 26.39 46.94 3.49
C ASN A 423 26.40 47.74 2.19
N GLY A 424 25.30 47.63 1.41
CA GLY A 424 24.94 48.58 0.37
C GLY A 424 23.41 48.65 0.25
N GLY A 425 22.82 49.63 0.88
CA GLY A 425 21.39 49.92 0.77
C GLY A 425 21.02 50.54 -0.58
N MET A 426 19.80 50.28 -1.05
CA MET A 426 19.08 51.18 -1.95
C MET A 426 17.57 51.12 -1.75
N ASN A 427 17.02 52.31 -1.78
CA ASN A 427 15.71 52.81 -1.54
C ASN A 427 14.57 52.14 -2.30
N GLY A 428 13.40 52.26 -1.65
CA GLY A 428 12.10 51.80 -2.04
C GLY A 428 11.48 52.48 -3.24
N GLN A 429 10.46 51.79 -3.75
CA GLN A 429 9.23 52.37 -4.30
C GLN A 429 8.08 51.40 -4.09
N ALA A 430 7.00 51.92 -3.52
CA ALA A 430 5.73 51.25 -3.35
C ALA A 430 5.06 51.08 -4.70
N GLN A 431 4.56 49.89 -5.00
CA GLN A 431 3.58 49.65 -6.05
C GLN A 431 2.25 49.15 -5.46
N PRO A 432 1.12 49.45 -6.11
CA PRO A 432 -0.20 49.34 -5.50
C PRO A 432 -0.69 47.90 -5.41
N SER A 433 -1.35 47.63 -4.29
CA SER A 433 -2.03 46.36 -3.96
C SER A 433 -3.12 46.03 -4.99
N GLY A 434 -2.85 45.07 -5.87
CA GLY A 434 -3.87 44.34 -6.59
C GLY A 434 -4.48 43.30 -5.65
N ALA A 435 -5.78 43.39 -5.42
CA ALA A 435 -6.53 42.44 -4.62
C ALA A 435 -6.46 41.05 -5.25
N MET A 436 -5.70 40.14 -4.65
CA MET A 436 -5.82 38.72 -4.92
C MET A 436 -7.05 38.22 -4.16
N GLY A 437 -7.92 37.47 -4.86
CA GLY A 437 -9.06 36.80 -4.28
C GLY A 437 -8.61 35.80 -3.21
N GLY A 438 -8.70 36.23 -1.94
CA GLY A 438 -8.43 35.36 -0.80
C GLY A 438 -9.50 34.29 -0.73
N MET A 439 -9.10 33.05 -0.52
CA MET A 439 -10.01 32.02 0.00
C MET A 439 -10.67 32.58 1.26
N ASN A 440 -12.00 32.57 1.30
CA ASN A 440 -12.77 33.00 2.46
C ASN A 440 -12.46 32.04 3.63
N ASN A 441 -11.51 32.40 4.46
CA ASN A 441 -11.31 31.76 5.74
C ASN A 441 -12.38 32.28 6.71
N ASN A 442 -13.45 31.52 6.88
CA ASN A 442 -14.53 31.84 7.80
C ASN A 442 -14.22 31.51 9.27
N SER A 443 -12.95 31.26 9.61
CA SER A 443 -12.54 31.02 10.99
C SER A 443 -12.30 32.35 11.72
N SER A 444 -12.90 32.50 12.88
CA SER A 444 -12.64 33.62 13.82
C SER A 444 -12.11 33.07 15.14
N GLY A 445 -11.06 33.66 15.69
CA GLY A 445 -10.47 33.27 16.96
C GLY A 445 -8.99 32.88 16.83
N THR A 446 -8.40 32.49 17.94
CA THR A 446 -6.98 32.03 18.02
C THR A 446 -6.94 30.63 18.57
N VAL A 447 -6.40 29.70 17.79
CA VAL A 447 -6.18 28.32 18.23
C VAL A 447 -4.82 28.23 18.92
N SER A 448 -4.82 27.79 20.19
CA SER A 448 -3.62 27.51 20.97
C SER A 448 -3.85 26.28 21.83
N ILE A 449 -3.35 25.16 21.35
CA ILE A 449 -3.44 23.86 21.98
C ILE A 449 -2.11 23.58 22.67
N GLN A 450 -2.16 23.17 23.94
CA GLN A 450 -1.03 22.68 24.69
C GLN A 450 -1.17 21.18 24.93
N ASN A 451 -0.07 20.50 25.19
CA ASN A 451 -0.12 19.11 25.64
C ASN A 451 -1.01 19.02 26.90
N GLY A 452 -1.96 18.08 26.90
CA GLY A 452 -2.98 17.90 27.96
C GLY A 452 -4.24 18.76 27.81
N SER A 453 -4.34 19.64 26.79
CA SER A 453 -5.56 20.41 26.53
C SER A 453 -6.71 19.51 26.11
N THR A 454 -7.89 19.71 26.70
CA THR A 454 -9.13 19.14 26.18
C THR A 454 -9.56 19.91 24.93
N ILE A 455 -9.82 19.21 23.84
CA ILE A 455 -10.21 19.76 22.53
C ILE A 455 -11.59 19.21 22.21
N VAL A 456 -12.57 20.09 22.05
CA VAL A 456 -13.96 19.71 21.73
C VAL A 456 -14.44 20.55 20.56
N ILE A 457 -15.06 19.91 19.57
CA ILE A 457 -15.77 20.60 18.50
C ILE A 457 -17.26 20.43 18.73
N LYS A 458 -17.99 21.56 18.69
CA LYS A 458 -19.44 21.60 18.94
C LYS A 458 -20.18 22.14 17.71
N ASP A 459 -21.39 21.59 17.49
CA ASP A 459 -22.32 22.13 16.49
C ASP A 459 -22.99 23.42 16.99
N SER A 460 -23.79 24.06 16.13
CA SER A 460 -24.56 25.27 16.44
C SER A 460 -25.59 25.09 17.57
N SER A 461 -25.95 23.87 17.91
CA SER A 461 -26.85 23.54 19.05
C SER A 461 -26.07 23.27 20.34
N GLY A 462 -24.74 23.29 20.31
CA GLY A 462 -23.88 23.03 21.46
C GLY A 462 -23.57 21.54 21.69
N ASN A 463 -23.99 20.64 20.80
CA ASN A 463 -23.68 19.22 20.91
C ASN A 463 -22.22 18.99 20.51
N THR A 464 -21.52 18.07 21.22
CA THR A 464 -20.18 17.63 20.85
C THR A 464 -20.23 16.76 19.60
N VAL A 465 -19.47 17.12 18.57
CA VAL A 465 -19.29 16.34 17.32
C VAL A 465 -17.94 15.67 17.24
N ALA A 466 -16.92 16.19 17.94
CA ALA A 466 -15.62 15.56 18.13
C ALA A 466 -15.00 15.98 19.47
N GLU A 467 -14.26 15.07 20.09
CA GLU A 467 -13.55 15.34 21.35
C GLU A 467 -12.26 14.53 21.43
N THR A 468 -11.19 15.16 21.91
CA THR A 468 -9.92 14.49 22.17
C THR A 468 -9.10 15.28 23.20
N THR A 469 -7.99 14.68 23.65
CA THR A 469 -7.00 15.36 24.51
C THR A 469 -5.71 15.57 23.72
N GLY A 470 -5.27 16.83 23.59
CA GLY A 470 -4.05 17.18 22.88
C GLY A 470 -2.81 16.53 23.52
N VAL A 471 -1.99 15.89 22.72
CA VAL A 471 -0.74 15.25 23.17
C VAL A 471 0.50 16.06 22.79
N LYS A 472 0.31 17.13 21.99
CA LYS A 472 1.35 18.07 21.54
C LYS A 472 0.83 19.49 21.49
N ASN A 473 1.75 20.45 21.35
CA ASN A 473 1.39 21.83 21.06
C ASN A 473 0.94 21.95 19.59
N ALA A 474 -0.15 22.66 19.38
CA ALA A 474 -0.69 22.88 18.03
C ALA A 474 -1.43 24.23 17.95
N ASN A 475 -1.61 24.74 16.74
CA ASN A 475 -2.35 25.97 16.47
C ASN A 475 -3.33 25.85 15.31
N CYS A 476 -3.60 24.63 14.87
CA CYS A 476 -4.52 24.32 13.79
C CYS A 476 -5.27 23.03 14.08
N VAL A 477 -6.55 22.99 13.72
CA VAL A 477 -7.39 21.80 13.73
C VAL A 477 -8.17 21.72 12.43
N VAL A 478 -8.06 20.62 11.74
CA VAL A 478 -8.91 20.23 10.60
C VAL A 478 -9.78 19.06 11.07
N PHE A 479 -11.08 19.18 10.92
CA PHE A 479 -11.99 18.08 11.17
C PHE A 479 -12.81 17.80 9.94
N ALA A 480 -12.57 16.68 9.31
CA ALA A 480 -13.30 16.17 8.16
C ALA A 480 -14.24 15.06 8.61
N SER A 481 -15.54 15.17 8.30
CA SER A 481 -16.52 14.14 8.70
C SER A 481 -17.78 14.22 7.85
N ASP A 482 -18.40 13.09 7.59
CA ASP A 482 -19.71 12.96 6.96
C ASP A 482 -20.87 13.41 7.85
N THR A 483 -20.63 13.62 9.15
CA THR A 483 -21.61 14.15 10.10
C THR A 483 -21.72 15.69 10.04
N LEU A 484 -20.74 16.36 9.46
CA LEU A 484 -20.76 17.81 9.27
C LEU A 484 -21.75 18.22 8.17
N LYS A 485 -22.35 19.40 8.34
CA LYS A 485 -23.26 19.98 7.35
C LYS A 485 -22.66 21.23 6.74
N ASP A 486 -22.53 21.21 5.43
CA ASP A 486 -22.00 22.34 4.66
C ASP A 486 -22.77 23.65 4.98
N GLY A 487 -22.03 24.72 5.20
CA GLY A 487 -22.56 26.03 5.57
C GLY A 487 -22.96 26.20 7.04
N GLU A 488 -22.95 25.14 7.87
CA GLU A 488 -23.18 25.27 9.32
C GLU A 488 -21.91 25.74 10.05
N THR A 489 -22.11 26.49 11.15
CA THR A 489 -21.02 27.00 11.99
C THR A 489 -20.74 26.05 13.14
N TYR A 490 -19.48 25.73 13.35
CA TYR A 490 -18.97 24.91 14.42
C TYR A 490 -18.05 25.70 15.33
N THR A 491 -18.00 25.33 16.61
CA THR A 491 -17.19 26.00 17.64
C THR A 491 -16.13 25.06 18.17
N LEU A 492 -14.87 25.48 18.12
CA LEU A 492 -13.75 24.82 18.79
C LEU A 492 -13.67 25.32 20.24
N VAL A 493 -13.71 24.40 21.19
CA VAL A 493 -13.59 24.66 22.64
C VAL A 493 -12.30 24.02 23.12
N ILE A 494 -11.45 24.79 23.75
CA ILE A 494 -10.19 24.33 24.33
C ILE A 494 -10.23 24.57 25.84
N ASN A 495 -10.03 23.51 26.63
CA ASN A 495 -10.10 23.56 28.09
C ASN A 495 -11.39 24.22 28.60
N GLY A 496 -12.53 23.91 27.99
CA GLY A 496 -13.85 24.44 28.35
C GLY A 496 -14.12 25.88 27.89
N THR A 497 -13.19 26.53 27.21
CA THR A 497 -13.34 27.90 26.69
C THR A 497 -13.45 27.89 25.18
N GLU A 498 -14.41 28.63 24.63
CA GLU A 498 -14.52 28.85 23.17
C GLU A 498 -13.24 29.54 22.65
N ALA A 499 -12.54 28.87 21.73
CA ALA A 499 -11.29 29.33 21.16
C ALA A 499 -11.47 29.91 19.76
N ALA A 500 -12.29 29.27 18.94
CA ALA A 500 -12.53 29.67 17.56
C ALA A 500 -13.87 29.18 17.04
N THR A 501 -14.41 29.84 16.03
CA THR A 501 -15.56 29.36 15.27
C THR A 501 -15.19 29.25 13.79
N ALA A 502 -15.76 28.28 13.08
CA ALA A 502 -15.56 28.10 11.66
C ALA A 502 -16.83 27.57 10.99
N THR A 503 -17.04 27.95 9.76
CA THR A 503 -18.15 27.43 8.94
C THR A 503 -17.67 26.21 8.17
N ALA A 504 -18.43 25.13 8.21
CA ALA A 504 -18.14 23.94 7.44
C ALA A 504 -18.22 24.23 5.93
N SER A 505 -17.27 23.68 5.22
CA SER A 505 -17.17 23.81 3.77
C SER A 505 -17.06 22.41 3.15
N ASN A 506 -17.67 22.24 1.99
CA ASN A 506 -17.44 21.05 1.19
C ASN A 506 -16.25 21.31 0.26
N GLY A 507 -15.26 20.46 0.26
CA GLY A 507 -14.14 20.52 -0.67
C GLY A 507 -14.64 20.52 -2.12
N ASN A 508 -14.23 21.52 -2.90
CA ASN A 508 -14.73 21.73 -4.26
C ASN A 508 -13.96 20.94 -5.33
N GLY A 509 -13.19 19.91 -4.94
CA GLY A 509 -12.39 19.10 -5.87
C GLY A 509 -11.21 19.85 -6.51
N SER A 510 -10.84 21.02 -6.01
CA SER A 510 -9.66 21.76 -6.48
C SER A 510 -8.44 21.38 -5.67
N ALA A 511 -7.38 20.97 -6.33
CA ALA A 511 -6.08 20.77 -5.70
C ALA A 511 -5.63 22.04 -4.97
N ALA A 512 -4.88 21.88 -3.85
CA ALA A 512 -4.31 23.00 -3.11
C ALA A 512 -3.52 23.93 -4.04
N PRO A 513 -3.56 25.27 -3.86
CA PRO A 513 -2.82 26.18 -4.71
C PRO A 513 -1.33 26.07 -4.44
N GLY A 514 -0.65 25.27 -5.25
CA GLY A 514 0.79 25.29 -5.38
C GLY A 514 1.26 26.64 -5.93
N GLY A 515 2.36 27.14 -5.38
CA GLY A 515 2.92 28.45 -5.66
C GLY A 515 3.17 28.74 -7.14
N ASN A 516 3.10 29.99 -7.45
CA ASN A 516 3.30 30.69 -8.70
C ASN A 516 4.48 30.16 -9.55
N GLY A 517 4.22 29.26 -10.49
CA GLY A 517 5.09 28.93 -11.61
C GLY A 517 4.37 29.25 -12.91
N GLN A 518 5.03 29.96 -13.80
CA GLN A 518 4.49 30.44 -15.07
C GLN A 518 3.73 29.34 -15.82
N GLN A 519 2.49 29.64 -16.19
CA GLN A 519 1.66 28.85 -17.09
C GLN A 519 2.43 28.46 -18.36
N ALA A 520 2.67 27.17 -18.51
CA ALA A 520 2.90 26.58 -19.83
C ALA A 520 1.54 26.27 -20.45
N PRO A 521 1.38 26.34 -21.77
CA PRO A 521 0.08 26.30 -22.42
C PRO A 521 -0.62 24.94 -22.18
N GLU A 522 -1.84 25.03 -21.69
CA GLU A 522 -2.76 23.93 -21.45
C GLU A 522 -2.93 23.04 -22.69
N GLY A 523 -2.41 21.82 -22.60
CA GLY A 523 -2.81 20.73 -23.47
C GLY A 523 -4.06 20.08 -22.89
N ASN A 524 -5.22 20.47 -23.36
CA ASN A 524 -6.56 20.12 -22.94
C ASN A 524 -6.72 18.69 -22.38
N ALA A 525 -6.70 18.54 -21.05
CA ALA A 525 -7.83 17.90 -20.39
C ALA A 525 -9.05 18.82 -20.68
N PRO A 526 -10.25 18.33 -20.99
CA PRO A 526 -11.29 19.15 -21.57
C PRO A 526 -11.68 20.30 -20.65
N ASP A 527 -11.56 21.53 -21.18
CA ASP A 527 -12.05 22.78 -20.68
C ASP A 527 -11.75 23.19 -19.24
N ASN A 528 -10.56 23.80 -19.05
CA ASN A 528 -10.40 24.82 -18.03
C ASN A 528 -10.21 26.20 -18.70
N ASN A 529 -11.28 26.75 -19.22
CA ASN A 529 -11.43 28.17 -19.31
C ASN A 529 -12.00 28.63 -17.96
N GLY A 530 -11.26 29.36 -17.14
CA GLY A 530 -11.52 29.79 -15.77
C GLY A 530 -12.94 30.26 -15.39
N ASN A 531 -13.90 29.50 -15.78
CA ASN A 531 -15.32 29.59 -15.44
C ASN A 531 -15.68 28.20 -14.89
N VAL A 532 -15.89 28.12 -13.59
CA VAL A 532 -16.48 26.93 -12.92
C VAL A 532 -17.91 26.82 -13.49
N ASN A 533 -18.03 26.19 -14.65
CA ASN A 533 -19.31 25.73 -15.12
C ASN A 533 -19.59 24.38 -14.43
N ASN A 534 -20.41 24.42 -13.40
CA ASN A 534 -21.00 23.26 -12.70
C ASN A 534 -21.87 22.38 -13.62
N ASN A 535 -21.42 22.09 -14.84
CA ASN A 535 -22.17 21.42 -15.89
C ASN A 535 -21.58 20.07 -16.30
N TYR A 536 -20.87 19.39 -15.41
CA TYR A 536 -20.68 17.96 -15.65
C TYR A 536 -22.02 17.25 -15.37
N PRO A 537 -22.46 16.37 -16.26
CA PRO A 537 -23.74 15.71 -16.09
C PRO A 537 -23.74 14.87 -14.82
N ALA A 538 -24.90 14.84 -14.14
CA ALA A 538 -25.11 13.95 -13.01
C ALA A 538 -24.78 12.51 -13.39
N ASN A 539 -24.32 11.71 -12.43
CA ASN A 539 -24.14 10.28 -12.63
C ASN A 539 -25.49 9.63 -12.97
N THR A 540 -25.59 9.07 -14.17
CA THR A 540 -26.79 8.37 -14.65
C THR A 540 -26.62 6.85 -14.65
N THR A 541 -25.51 6.36 -14.12
CA THR A 541 -25.21 4.92 -13.97
C THR A 541 -25.63 4.43 -12.59
N PRO A 542 -25.76 3.11 -12.38
CA PRO A 542 -26.04 2.55 -11.06
C PRO A 542 -24.81 2.57 -10.12
N PHE A 543 -23.66 3.11 -10.56
CA PHE A 543 -22.41 3.01 -9.83
C PHE A 543 -22.32 4.09 -8.77
N THR A 544 -22.14 3.67 -7.51
CA THR A 544 -22.06 4.58 -6.35
C THR A 544 -20.69 5.24 -6.21
N ASP A 545 -19.66 4.66 -6.81
CA ASP A 545 -18.28 5.14 -6.85
C ASP A 545 -17.96 6.06 -8.03
N VAL A 546 -18.95 6.36 -8.88
CA VAL A 546 -18.84 7.36 -9.94
C VAL A 546 -19.44 8.66 -9.44
N GLY A 547 -18.57 9.53 -8.89
CA GLY A 547 -18.99 10.81 -8.32
C GLY A 547 -19.61 11.74 -9.38
N THR A 548 -20.61 12.54 -8.97
CA THR A 548 -21.17 13.62 -9.79
C THR A 548 -20.13 14.74 -9.95
N GLY A 549 -20.00 15.30 -11.16
CA GLY A 549 -19.08 16.42 -11.40
C GLY A 549 -17.61 16.04 -11.59
N ARG A 550 -17.29 14.77 -11.69
CA ARG A 550 -15.92 14.31 -11.99
C ARG A 550 -15.62 14.41 -13.48
N TRP A 551 -14.36 14.65 -13.82
CA TRP A 551 -13.90 14.76 -15.21
C TRP A 551 -14.24 13.53 -16.07
N TYR A 552 -14.38 12.36 -15.45
CA TYR A 552 -14.72 11.11 -16.11
C TYR A 552 -16.22 10.77 -16.10
N SER A 553 -17.07 11.52 -15.37
CA SER A 553 -18.48 11.15 -15.18
C SER A 553 -19.24 11.08 -16.51
N GLU A 554 -19.04 12.02 -17.42
CA GLU A 554 -19.66 12.02 -18.75
C GLU A 554 -19.18 10.80 -19.58
N ALA A 555 -17.89 10.52 -19.51
CA ALA A 555 -17.31 9.43 -20.27
C ALA A 555 -17.85 8.08 -19.77
N ILE A 556 -17.90 7.88 -18.46
CA ILE A 556 -18.43 6.63 -17.86
C ILE A 556 -19.93 6.49 -18.17
N ASN A 557 -20.73 7.58 -17.99
CA ASN A 557 -22.14 7.57 -18.37
C ASN A 557 -22.34 7.18 -19.84
N THR A 558 -21.52 7.73 -20.73
CA THR A 558 -21.58 7.44 -22.16
C THR A 558 -21.18 5.99 -22.47
N MET A 559 -20.09 5.50 -21.85
CA MET A 559 -19.64 4.12 -22.07
C MET A 559 -20.61 3.09 -21.53
N TYR A 560 -21.23 3.37 -20.37
CA TYR A 560 -22.25 2.53 -19.79
C TYR A 560 -23.53 2.50 -20.63
N ALA A 561 -24.05 3.67 -21.01
CA ALA A 561 -25.26 3.79 -21.87
C ALA A 561 -25.08 3.06 -23.21
N LYS A 562 -23.87 3.09 -23.77
CA LYS A 562 -23.53 2.37 -25.01
C LYS A 562 -23.21 0.88 -24.78
N LYS A 563 -23.23 0.40 -23.55
CA LYS A 563 -22.86 -0.99 -23.17
C LYS A 563 -21.45 -1.39 -23.60
N ILE A 564 -20.54 -0.40 -23.70
CA ILE A 564 -19.14 -0.61 -24.02
C ILE A 564 -18.36 -0.96 -22.76
N MET A 565 -18.67 -0.29 -21.65
CA MET A 565 -18.16 -0.62 -20.32
C MET A 565 -19.30 -0.94 -19.36
N THR A 566 -19.03 -1.85 -18.44
CA THR A 566 -19.91 -2.23 -17.33
C THR A 566 -19.18 -2.03 -16.03
N GLY A 567 -19.88 -2.04 -14.90
CA GLY A 567 -19.26 -2.07 -13.59
C GLY A 567 -18.46 -3.34 -13.35
N THR A 568 -17.59 -3.30 -12.36
CA THR A 568 -16.93 -4.48 -11.77
C THR A 568 -17.93 -5.30 -10.95
N THR A 569 -18.91 -4.58 -10.36
CA THR A 569 -20.11 -5.17 -9.74
C THR A 569 -21.37 -4.50 -10.32
N ALA A 570 -22.52 -4.82 -9.76
CA ALA A 570 -23.79 -4.17 -10.13
C ALA A 570 -23.82 -2.68 -9.76
N THR A 571 -23.07 -2.27 -8.75
CA THR A 571 -23.12 -0.92 -8.16
C THR A 571 -21.78 -0.21 -8.08
N THR A 572 -20.67 -0.83 -8.52
CA THR A 572 -19.34 -0.22 -8.54
C THR A 572 -18.74 -0.26 -9.94
N PHE A 573 -18.04 0.80 -10.32
CA PHE A 573 -17.30 0.93 -11.58
C PHE A 573 -15.79 0.79 -11.40
N GLU A 574 -15.27 1.20 -10.26
CA GLU A 574 -13.83 1.28 -9.93
C GLU A 574 -13.07 2.16 -10.93
N PRO A 575 -13.31 3.49 -10.94
CA PRO A 575 -12.73 4.40 -11.93
C PRO A 575 -11.20 4.41 -11.93
N GLY A 576 -10.58 4.31 -10.74
CA GLY A 576 -9.13 4.33 -10.53
C GLY A 576 -8.42 3.01 -10.84
N THR A 577 -9.16 1.90 -10.96
CA THR A 577 -8.55 0.59 -11.20
C THR A 577 -7.86 0.52 -12.57
N PRO A 578 -6.61 0.02 -12.64
CA PRO A 578 -5.91 -0.19 -13.90
C PRO A 578 -6.68 -1.13 -14.85
N LEU A 579 -6.70 -0.77 -16.13
CA LEU A 579 -7.37 -1.55 -17.16
C LEU A 579 -6.46 -2.67 -17.66
N THR A 580 -6.98 -3.89 -17.80
CA THR A 580 -6.21 -4.97 -18.44
C THR A 580 -6.37 -5.00 -19.97
N ARG A 581 -5.44 -5.67 -20.67
CA ARG A 581 -5.51 -5.85 -22.13
C ARG A 581 -6.80 -6.55 -22.55
N GLY A 582 -7.23 -7.57 -21.81
CA GLY A 582 -8.49 -8.27 -22.06
C GLY A 582 -9.71 -7.35 -21.90
N MET A 583 -9.70 -6.43 -20.95
CA MET A 583 -10.77 -5.46 -20.76
C MET A 583 -10.88 -4.49 -21.96
N LEU A 584 -9.76 -3.91 -22.45
CA LEU A 584 -9.82 -3.04 -23.62
C LEU A 584 -10.32 -3.80 -24.87
N ILE A 585 -9.81 -4.99 -25.09
CA ILE A 585 -10.27 -5.82 -26.23
C ILE A 585 -11.76 -6.12 -26.12
N GLN A 586 -12.25 -6.39 -24.91
CA GLN A 586 -13.68 -6.60 -24.66
C GLN A 586 -14.53 -5.34 -24.93
N MET A 587 -13.99 -4.15 -24.61
CA MET A 587 -14.66 -2.87 -24.93
C MET A 587 -14.76 -2.65 -26.44
N LEU A 588 -13.68 -2.90 -27.19
CA LEU A 588 -13.69 -2.76 -28.64
C LEU A 588 -14.66 -3.76 -29.31
N TYR A 589 -14.70 -4.98 -28.79
CA TYR A 589 -15.62 -6.01 -29.24
C TYR A 589 -17.09 -5.66 -28.94
N ALA A 590 -17.34 -5.05 -27.77
CA ALA A 590 -18.67 -4.55 -27.39
C ALA A 590 -19.10 -3.37 -28.28
N GLN A 591 -18.18 -2.46 -28.64
CA GLN A 591 -18.43 -1.36 -29.56
C GLN A 591 -18.85 -1.84 -30.96
N GLU A 592 -18.37 -2.99 -31.39
CA GLU A 592 -18.79 -3.66 -32.65
C GLU A 592 -20.09 -4.46 -32.52
N GLY A 593 -20.76 -4.41 -31.38
CA GLY A 593 -22.00 -5.18 -31.14
C GLY A 593 -21.76 -6.67 -30.94
N LYS A 594 -20.55 -7.06 -30.58
CA LYS A 594 -20.14 -8.47 -30.32
C LYS A 594 -20.42 -9.40 -31.51
N PRO A 595 -19.75 -9.16 -32.66
CA PRO A 595 -19.95 -9.97 -33.84
C PRO A 595 -19.64 -11.46 -33.58
N SER A 596 -20.30 -12.35 -34.31
CA SER A 596 -20.05 -13.79 -34.17
C SER A 596 -18.62 -14.15 -34.56
N VAL A 597 -17.98 -14.98 -33.74
CA VAL A 597 -16.57 -15.36 -33.90
C VAL A 597 -16.49 -16.75 -34.53
N THR A 598 -16.00 -16.82 -35.75
CA THR A 598 -15.81 -18.10 -36.47
C THR A 598 -14.41 -18.68 -36.31
N LYS A 599 -13.40 -17.79 -36.13
CA LYS A 599 -12.00 -18.19 -35.96
C LYS A 599 -11.58 -18.00 -34.51
N LYS A 600 -11.23 -19.10 -33.86
CA LYS A 600 -10.77 -19.10 -32.49
C LYS A 600 -9.33 -18.55 -32.37
N THR A 601 -9.02 -17.96 -31.23
CA THR A 601 -7.66 -17.46 -30.95
C THR A 601 -6.64 -18.61 -30.89
N THR A 602 -5.43 -18.30 -31.32
CA THR A 602 -4.26 -19.18 -31.24
C THR A 602 -3.35 -18.83 -30.05
N PHE A 603 -3.69 -17.81 -29.26
CA PHE A 603 -2.94 -17.45 -28.08
C PHE A 603 -3.04 -18.52 -27.00
N THR A 604 -1.88 -18.91 -26.47
CA THR A 604 -1.77 -20.05 -25.55
C THR A 604 -2.23 -19.72 -24.12
N ASP A 605 -2.25 -18.44 -23.77
CA ASP A 605 -2.67 -17.90 -22.48
C ASP A 605 -4.17 -17.52 -22.41
N VAL A 606 -4.96 -17.86 -23.46
CA VAL A 606 -6.40 -17.57 -23.53
C VAL A 606 -7.19 -18.85 -23.57
N THR A 607 -8.00 -19.09 -22.54
CA THR A 607 -8.88 -20.27 -22.45
C THR A 607 -10.33 -19.92 -22.78
N SER A 608 -11.08 -20.88 -23.27
CA SER A 608 -12.50 -20.69 -23.65
C SER A 608 -13.43 -20.32 -22.49
N SER A 609 -12.99 -20.45 -21.24
CA SER A 609 -13.70 -20.03 -20.04
C SER A 609 -13.51 -18.55 -19.68
N MET A 610 -12.57 -17.86 -20.31
CA MET A 610 -12.31 -16.44 -20.04
C MET A 610 -13.44 -15.57 -20.62
N TYR A 611 -13.86 -14.54 -19.87
CA TYR A 611 -14.90 -13.58 -20.29
C TYR A 611 -14.58 -12.87 -21.60
N CYS A 612 -13.29 -12.70 -21.92
CA CYS A 612 -12.79 -12.00 -23.11
C CYS A 612 -12.38 -12.97 -24.24
N TYR A 613 -12.65 -14.26 -24.16
CA TYR A 613 -12.24 -15.26 -25.13
C TYR A 613 -12.69 -14.93 -26.58
N ASP A 614 -13.98 -14.66 -26.77
CA ASP A 614 -14.54 -14.32 -28.07
C ASP A 614 -14.00 -12.95 -28.57
N ALA A 615 -13.87 -11.99 -27.67
CA ALA A 615 -13.31 -10.68 -27.97
C ALA A 615 -11.85 -10.78 -28.47
N ILE A 616 -11.03 -11.56 -27.78
CA ILE A 616 -9.63 -11.78 -28.18
C ILE A 616 -9.56 -12.55 -29.51
N SER A 617 -10.41 -13.53 -29.68
CA SER A 617 -10.47 -14.30 -30.94
C SER A 617 -10.84 -13.39 -32.12
N TRP A 618 -11.81 -12.50 -31.93
CA TRP A 618 -12.21 -11.49 -32.90
C TRP A 618 -11.07 -10.48 -33.18
N ALA A 619 -10.46 -9.96 -32.13
CA ALA A 619 -9.41 -8.95 -32.24
C ALA A 619 -8.17 -9.50 -32.94
N GLN A 620 -7.76 -10.74 -32.65
CA GLN A 620 -6.68 -11.41 -33.34
C GLN A 620 -6.99 -11.63 -34.84
N ALA A 621 -8.20 -12.09 -35.14
CA ALA A 621 -8.63 -12.36 -36.53
C ALA A 621 -8.65 -11.08 -37.39
N ASN A 622 -8.84 -9.91 -36.78
CA ASN A 622 -8.94 -8.61 -37.44
C ASN A 622 -7.67 -7.74 -37.29
N GLY A 623 -6.59 -8.30 -36.73
CA GLY A 623 -5.29 -7.60 -36.60
C GLY A 623 -5.31 -6.43 -35.60
N ILE A 624 -6.25 -6.43 -34.65
CA ILE A 624 -6.38 -5.41 -33.60
C ILE A 624 -5.47 -5.75 -32.43
N ALA A 625 -5.37 -7.03 -32.07
CA ALA A 625 -4.47 -7.52 -31.02
C ALA A 625 -3.44 -8.48 -31.62
N ALA A 626 -2.16 -8.09 -31.60
CA ALA A 626 -1.08 -8.87 -32.20
C ALA A 626 -0.39 -9.85 -31.23
N GLY A 627 -0.59 -9.72 -29.91
CA GLY A 627 0.16 -10.48 -28.89
C GLY A 627 1.61 -9.99 -28.74
N TYR A 628 2.38 -10.71 -27.91
CA TYR A 628 3.77 -10.35 -27.58
C TYR A 628 4.83 -11.02 -28.48
N GLY A 629 4.40 -11.84 -29.44
CA GLY A 629 5.31 -12.56 -30.35
C GLY A 629 5.75 -13.93 -29.85
N ASP A 630 5.51 -14.26 -28.60
CA ASP A 630 5.79 -15.55 -27.95
C ASP A 630 4.57 -16.51 -27.96
N GLY A 631 3.50 -16.11 -28.63
CA GLY A 631 2.23 -16.88 -28.68
C GLY A 631 1.24 -16.50 -27.58
N THR A 632 1.53 -15.44 -26.82
CA THR A 632 0.65 -14.93 -25.74
C THR A 632 0.08 -13.55 -26.08
N VAL A 633 -1.03 -13.15 -25.44
CA VAL A 633 -1.62 -11.81 -25.54
C VAL A 633 -1.72 -11.08 -24.20
N GLY A 634 -1.51 -11.77 -23.09
CA GLY A 634 -1.57 -11.21 -21.75
C GLY A 634 -2.96 -10.66 -21.38
N PRO A 635 -4.05 -11.45 -21.37
CA PRO A 635 -5.41 -10.92 -21.15
C PRO A 635 -5.59 -10.23 -19.79
N ASN A 636 -4.84 -10.66 -18.79
CA ASN A 636 -4.85 -10.11 -17.44
C ASN A 636 -3.71 -9.12 -17.15
N THR A 637 -2.83 -8.89 -18.12
CA THR A 637 -1.74 -7.91 -17.97
C THR A 637 -2.32 -6.50 -17.97
N VAL A 638 -1.90 -5.70 -17.01
CA VAL A 638 -2.25 -4.27 -16.93
C VAL A 638 -1.76 -3.55 -18.18
N LEU A 639 -2.62 -2.72 -18.72
CA LEU A 639 -2.42 -2.06 -19.99
C LEU A 639 -1.62 -0.76 -19.81
N THR A 640 -0.49 -0.66 -20.47
CA THR A 640 0.23 0.61 -20.52
C THR A 640 -0.45 1.60 -21.49
N ARG A 641 -0.19 2.87 -21.28
CA ARG A 641 -0.77 3.97 -22.07
C ARG A 641 -0.44 3.84 -23.56
N GLN A 642 0.81 3.49 -23.91
CA GLN A 642 1.21 3.25 -25.30
C GLN A 642 0.56 2.00 -25.90
N GLU A 643 0.32 0.95 -25.13
CA GLU A 643 -0.38 -0.27 -25.59
C GLU A 643 -1.86 0.01 -25.85
N ALA A 644 -2.52 0.77 -24.96
CA ALA A 644 -3.89 1.20 -25.15
C ALA A 644 -4.06 1.97 -26.47
N VAL A 645 -3.18 2.94 -26.69
CA VAL A 645 -3.16 3.77 -27.90
C VAL A 645 -2.85 2.94 -29.14
N GLN A 646 -1.90 2.00 -29.06
CA GLN A 646 -1.59 1.12 -30.18
C GLN A 646 -2.77 0.24 -30.57
N MET A 647 -3.53 -0.29 -29.60
CA MET A 647 -4.73 -1.08 -29.91
C MET A 647 -5.83 -0.21 -30.55
N LEU A 648 -6.03 1.01 -30.04
CA LEU A 648 -6.98 1.95 -30.66
C LEU A 648 -6.56 2.36 -32.07
N TYR A 649 -5.27 2.56 -32.32
CA TYR A 649 -4.74 2.83 -33.64
C TYR A 649 -4.99 1.67 -34.60
N SER A 650 -4.75 0.43 -34.15
CA SER A 650 -5.05 -0.79 -34.93
C SER A 650 -6.55 -0.94 -35.19
N TYR A 651 -7.38 -0.61 -34.18
CA TYR A 651 -8.82 -0.63 -34.32
C TYR A 651 -9.34 0.45 -35.29
N ALA A 652 -8.77 1.66 -35.24
CA ALA A 652 -9.09 2.74 -36.20
C ALA A 652 -8.79 2.29 -37.64
N ARG A 653 -7.67 1.61 -37.88
CA ARG A 653 -7.34 1.02 -39.18
C ARG A 653 -8.32 -0.05 -39.62
N TYR A 654 -8.73 -0.92 -38.71
CA TYR A 654 -9.77 -1.93 -38.96
C TYR A 654 -11.09 -1.28 -39.38
N LYS A 655 -11.45 -0.15 -38.74
CA LYS A 655 -12.65 0.63 -39.10
C LYS A 655 -12.53 1.45 -40.40
N GLY A 656 -11.37 1.44 -41.06
CA GLY A 656 -11.11 2.27 -42.23
C GLY A 656 -11.09 3.78 -41.93
N VAL A 657 -10.86 4.17 -40.68
CA VAL A 657 -10.73 5.58 -40.27
C VAL A 657 -9.47 6.15 -40.92
N THR A 658 -9.56 7.33 -41.52
CA THR A 658 -8.41 8.03 -42.08
C THR A 658 -7.42 8.37 -40.94
N ILE A 659 -6.21 7.80 -41.02
CA ILE A 659 -5.17 8.08 -40.04
C ILE A 659 -4.47 9.39 -40.42
N SER A 660 -5.08 10.50 -39.99
CA SER A 660 -4.57 11.85 -40.16
C SER A 660 -4.38 12.54 -38.81
N GLY A 661 -3.82 13.75 -38.78
CA GLY A 661 -3.69 14.54 -37.56
C GLY A 661 -2.48 14.17 -36.69
N SER A 662 -1.46 13.50 -37.24
CA SER A 662 -0.21 13.21 -36.51
C SER A 662 0.50 14.50 -36.08
N LYS A 663 0.90 14.60 -34.81
CA LYS A 663 1.70 15.70 -34.26
C LYS A 663 3.05 15.21 -33.76
N ASP A 664 4.05 16.10 -33.85
CA ASP A 664 5.36 15.85 -33.27
C ASP A 664 5.28 15.76 -31.73
N LEU A 665 6.02 14.83 -31.16
CA LEU A 665 6.09 14.58 -29.73
C LEU A 665 7.44 15.01 -29.12
N SER A 666 8.34 15.62 -29.89
CA SER A 666 9.70 15.96 -29.45
C SER A 666 9.75 16.97 -28.31
N SER A 667 8.65 17.68 -28.05
CA SER A 667 8.51 18.57 -26.89
C SER A 667 8.34 17.86 -25.55
N PHE A 668 8.01 16.56 -25.55
CA PHE A 668 7.86 15.79 -24.33
C PHE A 668 9.18 15.18 -23.89
N LYS A 669 9.47 15.27 -22.59
CA LYS A 669 10.74 14.80 -22.00
C LYS A 669 11.04 13.33 -22.24
N ASP A 670 10.01 12.50 -22.32
CA ASP A 670 10.07 11.06 -22.49
C ASP A 670 9.77 10.57 -23.91
N ALA A 671 9.70 11.49 -24.87
CA ALA A 671 9.45 11.15 -26.29
C ALA A 671 10.49 10.18 -26.88
N SER A 672 11.71 10.19 -26.36
CA SER A 672 12.80 9.26 -26.79
C SER A 672 12.54 7.80 -26.42
N SER A 673 11.72 7.53 -25.42
CA SER A 673 11.32 6.17 -25.01
C SER A 673 10.31 5.52 -25.97
N LEU A 674 9.65 6.33 -26.82
CA LEU A 674 8.70 5.86 -27.82
C LEU A 674 9.44 5.20 -29.01
N THR A 675 9.49 3.90 -29.02
CA THR A 675 10.10 3.11 -30.11
C THR A 675 9.03 2.58 -31.06
N TRP A 676 8.40 1.48 -30.71
CA TRP A 676 7.39 0.79 -31.53
C TRP A 676 6.03 1.49 -31.59
N SER A 677 5.67 2.24 -30.55
CA SER A 677 4.37 2.90 -30.41
C SER A 677 4.35 4.34 -30.94
N LYS A 678 5.49 4.88 -31.36
CA LYS A 678 5.65 6.31 -31.72
C LYS A 678 4.57 6.80 -32.69
N THR A 679 4.30 6.06 -33.76
CA THR A 679 3.30 6.46 -34.77
C THR A 679 1.88 6.52 -34.19
N ALA A 680 1.50 5.53 -33.37
CA ALA A 680 0.20 5.50 -32.72
C ALA A 680 0.06 6.65 -31.71
N MET A 681 1.09 6.94 -30.92
CA MET A 681 1.11 8.03 -29.97
C MET A 681 1.03 9.41 -30.64
N GLN A 682 1.75 9.60 -31.75
CA GLN A 682 1.67 10.82 -32.58
C GLN A 682 0.25 11.05 -33.16
N TRP A 683 -0.36 9.96 -33.63
CA TRP A 683 -1.74 9.99 -34.09
C TRP A 683 -2.73 10.33 -32.98
N ALA A 684 -2.63 9.67 -31.84
CA ALA A 684 -3.54 9.88 -30.72
C ALA A 684 -3.42 11.29 -30.12
N TYR A 685 -2.20 11.79 -29.96
CA TYR A 685 -1.96 13.17 -29.51
C TYR A 685 -2.46 14.20 -30.53
N GLY A 686 -2.20 13.96 -31.83
CA GLY A 686 -2.65 14.84 -32.92
C GLY A 686 -4.16 14.94 -33.06
N ASN A 687 -4.88 13.89 -32.70
CA ASN A 687 -6.35 13.81 -32.71
C ASN A 687 -6.97 14.04 -31.31
N THR A 688 -6.23 14.57 -30.35
CA THR A 688 -6.68 14.90 -29.00
C THR A 688 -7.29 13.75 -28.22
N LEU A 689 -6.95 12.50 -28.62
CA LEU A 689 -7.41 11.31 -27.89
C LEU A 689 -6.70 11.20 -26.52
N LEU A 690 -5.44 11.64 -26.47
CA LEU A 690 -4.68 11.78 -25.24
C LEU A 690 -3.96 13.14 -25.20
N ALA A 691 -3.64 13.59 -24.01
CA ALA A 691 -2.81 14.75 -23.73
C ALA A 691 -1.52 14.32 -23.04
N GLY A 692 -0.50 15.17 -23.01
CA GLY A 692 0.63 15.02 -22.10
C GLY A 692 0.27 15.42 -20.69
N TYR A 693 1.13 15.08 -19.76
CA TYR A 693 1.01 15.48 -18.36
C TYR A 693 1.66 16.86 -18.14
N GLU A 694 1.31 17.51 -17.04
CA GLU A 694 1.80 18.86 -16.71
C GLU A 694 3.32 18.89 -16.50
N ASP A 695 3.93 17.78 -16.10
CA ASP A 695 5.38 17.62 -16.00
C ASP A 695 6.11 17.61 -17.36
N GLY A 696 5.38 17.70 -18.46
CA GLY A 696 5.90 17.66 -19.82
C GLY A 696 6.26 16.25 -20.32
N THR A 697 5.64 15.21 -19.73
CA THR A 697 5.78 13.82 -20.18
C THR A 697 4.52 13.29 -20.85
N LEU A 698 4.65 12.16 -21.57
CA LEU A 698 3.53 11.37 -22.11
C LEU A 698 3.24 10.13 -21.27
N ARG A 699 4.16 9.72 -20.46
CA ARG A 699 4.16 8.49 -19.66
C ARG A 699 3.73 7.26 -20.49
N PRO A 700 4.43 6.91 -21.56
CA PRO A 700 3.99 5.83 -22.47
C PRO A 700 3.93 4.46 -21.78
N SER A 701 4.80 4.22 -20.81
CA SER A 701 4.82 2.98 -20.01
C SER A 701 3.94 3.04 -18.76
N GLY A 702 3.37 4.21 -18.42
CA GLY A 702 2.42 4.35 -17.32
C GLY A 702 1.15 3.55 -17.56
N THR A 703 0.49 3.10 -16.51
CA THR A 703 -0.76 2.35 -16.57
C THR A 703 -1.92 3.24 -17.02
N THR A 704 -2.97 2.64 -17.57
CA THR A 704 -4.20 3.34 -17.95
C THR A 704 -5.34 2.85 -17.08
N THR A 705 -5.97 3.77 -16.35
CA THR A 705 -7.12 3.44 -15.49
C THR A 705 -8.41 3.27 -16.31
N ARG A 706 -9.43 2.68 -15.68
CA ARG A 706 -10.76 2.50 -16.29
C ARG A 706 -11.42 3.84 -16.62
N ALA A 707 -11.24 4.87 -15.80
CA ALA A 707 -11.73 6.22 -16.03
C ALA A 707 -11.02 6.89 -17.22
N GLU A 708 -9.69 6.81 -17.29
CA GLU A 708 -8.91 7.35 -18.41
C GLU A 708 -9.29 6.66 -19.73
N MET A 709 -9.46 5.33 -19.70
CA MET A 709 -9.88 4.61 -20.90
C MET A 709 -11.30 4.97 -21.35
N ALA A 710 -12.23 5.19 -20.42
CA ALA A 710 -13.57 5.68 -20.74
C ALA A 710 -13.49 7.03 -21.47
N GLN A 711 -12.64 7.95 -21.00
CA GLN A 711 -12.42 9.26 -21.60
C GLN A 711 -11.79 9.17 -22.99
N ILE A 712 -10.73 8.34 -23.13
CA ILE A 712 -10.07 8.10 -24.43
C ILE A 712 -11.07 7.49 -25.42
N MET A 713 -11.86 6.51 -25.01
CA MET A 713 -12.87 5.89 -25.85
C MET A 713 -13.99 6.88 -26.24
N MET A 714 -14.43 7.74 -25.36
CA MET A 714 -15.42 8.76 -25.66
C MET A 714 -14.91 9.70 -26.76
N ARG A 715 -13.68 10.21 -26.62
CA ARG A 715 -13.02 11.06 -27.62
C ARG A 715 -12.85 10.32 -28.95
N TYR A 716 -12.44 9.04 -28.90
CA TYR A 716 -12.33 8.21 -30.09
C TYR A 716 -13.67 8.06 -30.82
N LEU A 717 -14.77 7.83 -30.08
CA LEU A 717 -16.10 7.74 -30.68
C LEU A 717 -16.59 9.05 -31.28
N GLN A 718 -16.15 10.19 -30.76
CA GLN A 718 -16.40 11.52 -31.35
C GLN A 718 -15.60 11.66 -32.66
N LEU A 719 -14.34 11.29 -32.66
CA LEU A 719 -13.47 11.33 -33.85
C LEU A 719 -14.03 10.52 -35.03
N ILE A 720 -14.53 9.32 -34.79
CA ILE A 720 -15.05 8.45 -35.85
C ILE A 720 -16.46 8.83 -36.36
N LYS A 721 -17.13 9.78 -35.69
CA LYS A 721 -18.40 10.33 -36.11
C LYS A 721 -18.28 11.63 -36.94
N ALA A 722 -17.13 12.29 -36.82
CA ALA A 722 -16.80 13.47 -37.58
C ALA A 722 -16.22 13.12 -38.96
#